data_8f480ae9fa02b9e099fdd362399e6d74
#
_entry.id   8f480ae9fa02b9e099fdd362399e6d74
#
_cell.length_a   1.000
_cell.length_b   1.000
_cell.length_c   1.000
_cell.angle_alpha   90.00
_cell.angle_beta   90.00
_cell.angle_gamma   90.00
#
_symmetry.space_group_name_H-M   'P 1'
#
loop_
_entity.id
_entity.type
_entity.pdbx_description
1 polymer ?
#
loop_
_entity_poly.entity_id
_entity_poly.type
_entity_poly.pdbx_seq_one_letter_code
_entity_poly.pdbx_strand_id
1 'polypeptide(L)'
;MRLLFLFCTLIGLQAANPDIEFAGPAPGKAQSQTQGDVVTLENNVLSASWEVRRGRLQPTTIVDKTSGAKVDQRGAELFRLSTTPVAMGDGSYQVEINLEDARVVVRAGPNGKSMQEIASFPRADFPGDPKLLRVGKMNLKAQAKDHAGEAGPAGEGRILEINPAPAGKTSFGFRGPANRATVSELPWAQGVRSLSARIDRGTDSALSWSPAVALVWEDGKTFLLVGVRDKRGTFNVTTAAGERMTSPKFTPFPAGDLTASAFSVVGEVRRLPLKDGQALEADLTSDRGVKARWRAELRDGSHYFRQTILLAAEGKPYELHGVEFADVRAPGLQQVGSCPGSPLAGAGLFAGVEMPGSANLVTPAGGRSAFSCSLTLSPEQSYDFGTVTGLAPAGQLRRSFLRYIERERARASSPFLHYNCWYDLGFGVDEPRMLDVVQAFDTELVKKRGVPVRSYLVDDGWDQPSKGLWVEHERKFPGGFAATKAKMNPFGAHLGIWISPLGGYGGDKERTAQAQKQGLIPADAKLDLSYPKYKQWFVDRCRQLMREGGVNAFKWDRAGDGVSPHFMALLDVARQLRKDDPAVFINVTVGTWPSPFWLNHVDSTWRMHSADVGWTGKGDDREKWLTFRDGYAHKLFVQAAPLYPLNSAMHHGVVHGRAFQGDKVGKAGNDLKNEVRSYFANGASLQELYLTPSMMTATAWDHVAASAKWAHAHADVLRDAHWVGGDPLKLEPYGYAAWNPRQATLMLRNPDDQPRTIELDADEVFDLPRATRTASPAFDLRSPYADQRLRELKLAAGTKVTVTLQPFEVLVFDTDSGR
;
A
#
# COMPACT_ATOMS: atom_id res chain seq x y z
N MET A 1 -16.19 -19.03 -35.24
CA MET A 1 -15.61 -17.70 -35.24
C MET A 1 -14.52 -17.66 -34.20
N ARG A 2 -13.23 -17.73 -34.59
CA ARG A 2 -12.09 -17.76 -33.64
C ARG A 2 -11.95 -16.37 -33.05
N LEU A 3 -12.33 -16.17 -31.78
CA LEU A 3 -11.98 -14.98 -31.04
C LEU A 3 -10.47 -14.94 -30.85
N LEU A 4 -9.81 -14.07 -31.57
CA LEU A 4 -8.43 -13.69 -31.34
C LEU A 4 -8.37 -12.90 -30.01
N PHE A 5 -7.95 -13.56 -28.92
CA PHE A 5 -7.54 -12.88 -27.71
C PHE A 5 -6.25 -12.12 -28.00
N LEU A 6 -6.36 -10.82 -28.21
CA LEU A 6 -5.19 -9.94 -28.28
C LEU A 6 -4.60 -9.85 -26.87
N PHE A 7 -3.51 -10.55 -26.61
CA PHE A 7 -2.64 -10.30 -25.50
C PHE A 7 -1.98 -8.94 -25.71
N CYS A 8 -2.46 -7.88 -25.06
CA CYS A 8 -1.63 -6.68 -24.88
C CYS A 8 -0.52 -7.05 -23.88
N THR A 9 0.53 -7.70 -24.36
CA THR A 9 1.80 -7.74 -23.64
C THR A 9 2.28 -6.31 -23.45
N LEU A 10 2.28 -5.84 -22.21
CA LEU A 10 3.02 -4.66 -21.80
C LEU A 10 4.52 -4.95 -22.02
N ILE A 11 5.00 -4.76 -23.24
CA ILE A 11 6.42 -4.60 -23.51
C ILE A 11 6.73 -3.13 -23.23
N GLY A 12 6.82 -2.77 -21.97
CA GLY A 12 7.55 -1.59 -21.54
C GLY A 12 9.03 -1.85 -21.87
N LEU A 13 9.62 -1.02 -22.72
CA LEU A 13 11.06 -0.85 -22.75
C LEU A 13 11.47 -0.24 -21.40
N GLN A 14 11.55 -1.08 -20.36
CA GLN A 14 12.24 -0.70 -19.14
C GLN A 14 13.73 -0.66 -19.49
N ALA A 15 14.34 0.53 -19.39
CA ALA A 15 15.78 0.62 -19.25
C ALA A 15 16.16 -0.32 -18.09
N ALA A 16 17.12 -1.21 -18.32
CA ALA A 16 17.55 -2.15 -17.32
C ALA A 16 17.91 -1.38 -16.04
N ASN A 17 17.10 -1.55 -15.00
CA ASN A 17 17.43 -1.02 -13.69
C ASN A 17 18.77 -1.62 -13.28
N PRO A 18 19.70 -0.84 -12.73
CA PRO A 18 20.84 -1.42 -12.06
C PRO A 18 20.31 -2.32 -10.95
N ASP A 19 20.61 -3.59 -11.07
CA ASP A 19 20.05 -4.62 -10.18
C ASP A 19 20.56 -4.45 -8.75
N ILE A 20 19.63 -4.49 -7.77
CA ILE A 20 19.97 -4.89 -6.41
C ILE A 20 20.56 -6.30 -6.52
N GLU A 21 21.77 -6.54 -6.04
CA GLU A 21 22.39 -7.84 -6.16
C GLU A 21 21.64 -8.91 -5.34
N PHE A 22 21.48 -10.08 -5.94
CA PHE A 22 21.01 -11.25 -5.22
C PHE A 22 22.10 -11.74 -4.27
N ALA A 23 21.76 -11.99 -3.02
CA ALA A 23 22.70 -12.40 -1.97
C ALA A 23 23.15 -13.86 -2.05
N GLY A 24 22.99 -14.50 -3.21
CA GLY A 24 23.39 -15.87 -3.53
C GLY A 24 24.19 -15.93 -4.84
N PRO A 25 24.44 -17.11 -5.35
CA PRO A 25 25.09 -17.30 -6.66
C PRO A 25 24.28 -16.61 -7.77
N ALA A 26 24.94 -16.22 -8.85
CA ALA A 26 24.27 -15.60 -10.00
C ALA A 26 23.20 -16.54 -10.58
N PRO A 27 21.94 -16.09 -10.68
CA PRO A 27 20.85 -16.95 -11.15
C PRO A 27 21.03 -17.44 -12.60
N GLY A 28 21.74 -16.71 -13.43
CA GLY A 28 21.98 -17.11 -14.81
C GLY A 28 20.75 -17.03 -15.71
N LYS A 29 20.79 -17.77 -16.81
CA LYS A 29 19.71 -17.79 -17.82
C LYS A 29 18.58 -18.75 -17.41
N ALA A 30 17.37 -18.34 -17.67
CA ALA A 30 16.18 -19.17 -17.51
C ALA A 30 16.10 -20.24 -18.60
N GLN A 31 15.65 -21.41 -18.21
CA GLN A 31 15.41 -22.55 -19.08
C GLN A 31 14.01 -23.12 -18.84
N SER A 32 13.43 -23.70 -19.87
CA SER A 32 12.18 -24.45 -19.75
C SER A 32 12.36 -25.84 -20.35
N GLN A 33 11.83 -26.86 -19.69
CA GLN A 33 11.89 -28.25 -20.18
C GLN A 33 10.56 -28.97 -19.96
N THR A 34 10.32 -30.01 -20.75
CA THR A 34 9.20 -30.91 -20.58
C THR A 34 9.76 -32.35 -20.54
N GLN A 35 9.40 -33.08 -19.52
CA GLN A 35 9.77 -34.50 -19.39
C GLN A 35 8.51 -35.30 -19.03
N GLY A 36 7.95 -36.03 -20.01
CA GLY A 36 6.65 -36.61 -19.88
C GLY A 36 5.57 -35.59 -19.61
N ASP A 37 4.79 -35.80 -18.56
CA ASP A 37 3.73 -34.89 -18.13
C ASP A 37 4.22 -33.71 -17.26
N VAL A 38 5.52 -33.66 -16.92
CA VAL A 38 6.12 -32.64 -16.08
C VAL A 38 6.75 -31.53 -16.91
N VAL A 39 6.38 -30.29 -16.60
CA VAL A 39 6.96 -29.08 -17.18
C VAL A 39 7.70 -28.30 -16.09
N THR A 40 8.87 -27.78 -16.42
CA THR A 40 9.75 -27.11 -15.45
C THR A 40 10.28 -25.78 -16.00
N LEU A 41 10.33 -24.78 -15.14
CA LEU A 41 11.13 -23.56 -15.31
C LEU A 41 12.28 -23.60 -14.32
N GLU A 42 13.50 -23.33 -14.79
CA GLU A 42 14.67 -23.37 -13.92
C GLU A 42 15.79 -22.43 -14.38
N ASN A 43 16.71 -22.16 -13.47
CA ASN A 43 18.00 -21.53 -13.73
C ASN A 43 19.06 -22.08 -12.74
N ASN A 44 20.16 -21.37 -12.54
CA ASN A 44 21.25 -21.86 -11.65
C ASN A 44 20.84 -21.95 -10.17
N VAL A 45 19.82 -21.16 -9.71
CA VAL A 45 19.48 -21.05 -8.29
C VAL A 45 18.10 -21.60 -7.96
N LEU A 46 17.18 -21.60 -8.90
CA LEU A 46 15.76 -21.93 -8.67
C LEU A 46 15.28 -22.93 -9.72
N SER A 47 14.40 -23.84 -9.29
CA SER A 47 13.58 -24.68 -10.18
C SER A 47 12.18 -24.77 -9.66
N ALA A 48 11.17 -24.63 -10.54
CA ALA A 48 9.77 -24.81 -10.24
C ALA A 48 9.13 -25.71 -11.29
N SER A 49 8.35 -26.70 -10.84
CA SER A 49 7.78 -27.72 -11.71
C SER A 49 6.29 -27.90 -11.51
N TRP A 50 5.61 -28.21 -12.61
CA TRP A 50 4.17 -28.54 -12.66
C TRP A 50 3.97 -29.83 -13.45
N GLU A 51 2.87 -30.51 -13.21
CA GLU A 51 2.51 -31.76 -13.86
C GLU A 51 1.09 -31.65 -14.42
N VAL A 52 0.88 -32.16 -15.64
CA VAL A 52 -0.46 -32.39 -16.18
C VAL A 52 -0.88 -33.78 -15.87
N ARG A 53 -1.67 -33.99 -14.83
CA ARG A 53 -2.12 -35.29 -14.39
C ARG A 53 -3.62 -35.44 -14.61
N ARG A 54 -4.03 -36.44 -15.40
CA ARG A 54 -5.44 -36.68 -15.77
C ARG A 54 -6.12 -35.44 -16.35
N GLY A 55 -5.39 -34.72 -17.24
CA GLY A 55 -5.87 -33.48 -17.84
C GLY A 55 -5.90 -32.23 -16.93
N ARG A 56 -5.32 -32.30 -15.71
CA ARG A 56 -5.30 -31.20 -14.73
C ARG A 56 -3.89 -30.72 -14.46
N LEU A 57 -3.66 -29.41 -14.49
CA LEU A 57 -2.39 -28.80 -14.17
C LEU A 57 -2.23 -28.62 -12.66
N GLN A 58 -1.14 -29.16 -12.10
CA GLN A 58 -0.87 -29.13 -10.66
C GLN A 58 0.59 -28.75 -10.39
N PRO A 59 0.88 -27.93 -9.36
CA PRO A 59 2.26 -27.68 -8.93
C PRO A 59 2.84 -28.96 -8.29
N THR A 60 4.13 -29.20 -8.50
CA THR A 60 4.79 -30.39 -7.95
C THR A 60 5.93 -30.06 -7.00
N THR A 61 6.82 -29.15 -7.38
CA THR A 61 8.05 -28.92 -6.61
C THR A 61 8.60 -27.52 -6.83
N ILE A 62 9.15 -26.95 -5.77
CA ILE A 62 10.04 -25.78 -5.80
C ILE A 62 11.38 -26.23 -5.22
N VAL A 63 12.48 -25.94 -5.89
CA VAL A 63 13.83 -26.28 -5.44
C VAL A 63 14.68 -25.04 -5.34
N ASP A 64 15.23 -24.79 -4.16
CA ASP A 64 16.36 -23.92 -3.98
C ASP A 64 17.64 -24.71 -4.32
N LYS A 65 18.22 -24.47 -5.49
CA LYS A 65 19.42 -25.16 -5.93
C LYS A 65 20.68 -24.68 -5.19
N THR A 66 20.60 -23.56 -4.49
CA THR A 66 21.74 -23.02 -3.75
C THR A 66 21.96 -23.76 -2.42
N SER A 67 20.89 -24.12 -1.75
CA SER A 67 20.90 -24.91 -0.51
C SER A 67 20.59 -26.39 -0.73
N GLY A 68 20.08 -26.77 -1.89
CA GLY A 68 19.56 -28.10 -2.17
C GLY A 68 18.17 -28.35 -1.55
N ALA A 69 17.56 -27.37 -0.91
CA ALA A 69 16.26 -27.49 -0.28
C ALA A 69 15.16 -27.73 -1.33
N LYS A 70 14.36 -28.74 -1.10
CA LYS A 70 13.24 -29.12 -1.97
C LYS A 70 11.93 -29.01 -1.22
N VAL A 71 11.01 -28.25 -1.76
CA VAL A 71 9.67 -28.05 -1.20
C VAL A 71 8.65 -28.77 -2.08
N ASP A 72 8.05 -29.83 -1.55
CA ASP A 72 7.01 -30.60 -2.24
C ASP A 72 5.70 -29.81 -2.25
N GLN A 73 5.21 -29.48 -3.45
CA GLN A 73 3.97 -28.74 -3.66
C GLN A 73 2.79 -29.64 -4.03
N ARG A 74 2.97 -30.96 -4.05
CA ARG A 74 1.88 -31.88 -4.42
C ARG A 74 0.71 -31.75 -3.45
N GLY A 75 -0.48 -31.60 -4.02
CA GLY A 75 -1.72 -31.33 -3.29
C GLY A 75 -1.93 -29.86 -2.89
N ALA A 76 -1.01 -28.93 -3.24
CA ALA A 76 -1.34 -27.52 -3.29
C ALA A 76 -2.26 -27.28 -4.50
N GLU A 77 -3.20 -26.34 -4.34
CA GLU A 77 -4.02 -25.89 -5.46
C GLU A 77 -3.29 -24.83 -6.26
N LEU A 78 -3.31 -24.94 -7.59
CA LEU A 78 -2.72 -23.92 -8.46
C LEU A 78 -3.40 -22.56 -8.25
N PHE A 79 -4.74 -22.59 -8.12
CA PHE A 79 -5.58 -21.45 -7.72
C PHE A 79 -6.93 -21.94 -7.19
N ARG A 80 -7.63 -21.07 -6.48
CA ARG A 80 -9.04 -21.25 -6.11
C ARG A 80 -9.79 -19.97 -6.40
N LEU A 81 -11.04 -20.10 -6.85
CA LEU A 81 -11.93 -18.99 -7.12
C LEU A 81 -13.16 -19.08 -6.22
N SER A 82 -13.51 -17.99 -5.58
CA SER A 82 -14.80 -17.85 -4.92
C SER A 82 -15.79 -17.21 -5.88
N THR A 83 -16.75 -17.98 -6.36
CA THR A 83 -17.70 -17.55 -7.37
C THR A 83 -19.13 -17.86 -6.99
N THR A 84 -20.06 -17.00 -7.38
CA THR A 84 -21.50 -17.31 -7.39
C THR A 84 -22.10 -16.98 -8.76
N PRO A 85 -23.06 -17.75 -9.26
CA PRO A 85 -23.92 -17.28 -10.34
C PRO A 85 -24.52 -15.95 -9.91
N VAL A 86 -24.62 -14.99 -10.83
CA VAL A 86 -25.21 -13.68 -10.55
C VAL A 86 -26.62 -13.86 -9.99
N ALA A 87 -26.73 -13.87 -8.69
CA ALA A 87 -27.97 -13.76 -7.95
C ALA A 87 -27.77 -12.68 -6.93
N MET A 88 -28.58 -11.63 -7.00
CA MET A 88 -28.49 -10.50 -6.08
C MET A 88 -28.64 -10.97 -4.64
N GLY A 89 -27.58 -10.89 -3.86
CA GLY A 89 -27.63 -11.05 -2.42
C GLY A 89 -28.50 -9.94 -1.80
N ASP A 90 -29.25 -10.26 -0.77
CA ASP A 90 -30.18 -9.33 -0.09
C ASP A 90 -29.47 -8.24 0.74
N GLY A 91 -28.12 -8.18 0.73
CA GLY A 91 -27.32 -7.17 1.44
C GLY A 91 -27.34 -7.30 2.97
N SER A 92 -27.82 -8.42 3.52
CA SER A 92 -27.83 -8.67 4.95
C SER A 92 -26.60 -9.47 5.40
N TYR A 93 -26.15 -9.16 6.62
CA TYR A 93 -24.98 -9.75 7.24
C TYR A 93 -25.31 -10.29 8.62
N GLN A 94 -24.66 -11.39 8.98
CA GLN A 94 -24.67 -11.93 10.34
C GLN A 94 -23.40 -11.45 11.06
N VAL A 95 -23.57 -10.97 12.29
CA VAL A 95 -22.51 -10.62 13.22
C VAL A 95 -22.67 -11.47 14.47
N GLU A 96 -21.59 -12.08 14.92
CA GLU A 96 -21.53 -12.81 16.18
C GLU A 96 -20.46 -12.23 17.09
N ILE A 97 -20.81 -12.00 18.35
CA ILE A 97 -19.87 -11.59 19.40
C ILE A 97 -19.87 -12.71 20.46
N ASN A 98 -18.71 -13.31 20.69
CA ASN A 98 -18.56 -14.40 21.65
C ASN A 98 -17.63 -13.95 22.78
N LEU A 99 -18.13 -14.04 24.02
CA LEU A 99 -17.39 -13.76 25.25
C LEU A 99 -16.76 -15.07 25.76
N GLU A 100 -15.63 -15.46 25.18
CA GLU A 100 -14.84 -16.63 25.58
C GLU A 100 -14.05 -16.33 26.87
N ASP A 101 -13.60 -17.34 27.58
CA ASP A 101 -12.89 -17.15 28.85
C ASP A 101 -11.56 -16.38 28.72
N ALA A 102 -10.85 -16.60 27.59
CA ALA A 102 -9.56 -15.94 27.34
C ALA A 102 -9.66 -14.71 26.46
N ARG A 103 -10.74 -14.56 25.67
CA ARG A 103 -10.86 -13.51 24.67
C ARG A 103 -12.30 -13.17 24.31
N VAL A 104 -12.50 -11.97 23.77
CA VAL A 104 -13.74 -11.57 23.10
C VAL A 104 -13.53 -11.68 21.60
N VAL A 105 -14.36 -12.48 20.93
CA VAL A 105 -14.23 -12.79 19.51
C VAL A 105 -15.42 -12.22 18.74
N VAL A 106 -15.15 -11.46 17.69
CA VAL A 106 -16.16 -10.94 16.76
C VAL A 106 -16.04 -11.70 15.45
N ARG A 107 -17.14 -12.35 15.03
CA ARG A 107 -17.25 -12.99 13.72
C ARG A 107 -18.31 -12.33 12.87
N ALA A 108 -18.12 -12.31 11.58
CA ALA A 108 -19.11 -11.80 10.64
C ALA A 108 -19.11 -12.58 9.33
N GLY A 109 -20.24 -12.56 8.62
CA GLY A 109 -20.39 -13.22 7.32
C GLY A 109 -21.74 -12.89 6.67
N PRO A 110 -21.91 -13.12 5.36
CA PRO A 110 -23.17 -12.91 4.67
C PRO A 110 -24.20 -13.98 5.11
N ASN A 111 -25.36 -13.51 5.62
CA ASN A 111 -26.51 -14.37 5.96
C ASN A 111 -26.21 -15.60 6.84
N GLY A 112 -25.29 -15.48 7.78
CA GLY A 112 -24.90 -16.61 8.66
C GLY A 112 -24.11 -17.71 7.98
N LYS A 113 -23.78 -17.55 6.71
CA LYS A 113 -22.89 -18.45 5.96
C LYS A 113 -21.48 -17.91 6.00
N SER A 114 -20.49 -18.78 6.10
CA SER A 114 -19.06 -18.39 6.06
C SER A 114 -18.67 -17.35 7.13
N MET A 115 -19.12 -17.55 8.37
CA MET A 115 -18.77 -16.70 9.50
C MET A 115 -17.27 -16.70 9.75
N GLN A 116 -16.66 -15.51 9.82
CA GLN A 116 -15.23 -15.31 9.95
C GLN A 116 -14.90 -14.45 11.14
N GLU A 117 -13.79 -14.76 11.80
CA GLU A 117 -13.24 -13.89 12.86
C GLU A 117 -12.71 -12.60 12.23
N ILE A 118 -13.38 -11.49 12.54
CA ILE A 118 -13.01 -10.16 12.05
C ILE A 118 -12.22 -9.36 13.09
N ALA A 119 -12.38 -9.69 14.37
CA ALA A 119 -11.62 -9.11 15.46
C ALA A 119 -11.56 -10.06 16.66
N SER A 120 -10.47 -9.97 17.42
CA SER A 120 -10.30 -10.65 18.69
C SER A 120 -9.54 -9.75 19.67
N PHE A 121 -9.96 -9.77 20.93
CA PHE A 121 -9.40 -8.93 21.99
C PHE A 121 -9.17 -9.79 23.24
N PRO A 122 -8.14 -9.52 24.07
CA PRO A 122 -7.98 -10.16 25.36
C PRO A 122 -9.24 -9.97 26.23
N ARG A 123 -9.69 -11.01 26.91
CA ARG A 123 -10.84 -10.92 27.82
C ARG A 123 -10.62 -9.94 28.97
N ALA A 124 -9.33 -9.75 29.34
CA ALA A 124 -8.92 -8.80 30.37
C ALA A 124 -9.27 -7.33 30.03
N ASP A 125 -9.37 -6.98 28.74
CA ASP A 125 -9.77 -5.64 28.30
C ASP A 125 -11.28 -5.38 28.50
N PHE A 126 -12.07 -6.43 28.84
CA PHE A 126 -13.52 -6.42 29.01
C PHE A 126 -13.91 -7.16 30.28
N PRO A 127 -13.59 -6.64 31.47
CA PRO A 127 -13.77 -7.33 32.74
C PRO A 127 -15.25 -7.48 33.12
N GLY A 128 -15.67 -8.68 33.51
CA GLY A 128 -17.03 -9.00 33.87
C GLY A 128 -17.97 -9.12 32.66
N ASP A 129 -19.27 -9.21 32.89
CA ASP A 129 -20.27 -9.25 31.84
C ASP A 129 -20.69 -7.82 31.41
N PRO A 130 -21.14 -7.62 30.15
CA PRO A 130 -21.72 -6.37 29.72
C PRO A 130 -22.96 -6.03 30.59
N LYS A 131 -23.26 -4.76 30.74
CA LYS A 131 -24.48 -4.28 31.40
C LYS A 131 -25.62 -4.08 30.41
N LEU A 132 -25.30 -3.55 29.24
CA LEU A 132 -26.28 -3.17 28.24
C LEU A 132 -25.88 -3.65 26.84
N LEU A 133 -26.88 -4.02 26.05
CA LEU A 133 -26.83 -4.14 24.61
C LEU A 133 -27.50 -2.92 23.98
N ARG A 134 -26.80 -2.18 23.17
CA ARG A 134 -27.33 -1.10 22.35
C ARG A 134 -27.49 -1.54 20.90
N VAL A 135 -28.59 -1.20 20.30
CA VAL A 135 -28.96 -1.65 18.95
C VAL A 135 -29.56 -0.49 18.17
N GLY A 136 -29.05 -0.24 16.99
CA GLY A 136 -29.58 0.83 16.15
C GLY A 136 -28.56 1.38 15.17
N LYS A 137 -28.83 2.57 14.65
CA LYS A 137 -27.91 3.27 13.76
C LYS A 137 -26.97 4.14 14.60
N MET A 138 -25.71 3.75 14.68
CA MET A 138 -24.73 4.36 15.56
C MET A 138 -23.54 4.94 14.78
N ASN A 139 -22.87 5.90 15.40
CA ASN A 139 -21.64 6.47 14.84
C ASN A 139 -20.49 5.45 14.96
N LEU A 140 -20.00 5.00 13.83
CA LEU A 140 -18.91 4.02 13.78
C LEU A 140 -17.52 4.63 13.99
N LYS A 141 -17.38 5.97 13.95
CA LYS A 141 -16.11 6.68 14.18
C LYS A 141 -15.95 7.18 15.61
N ALA A 142 -16.71 6.63 16.55
CA ALA A 142 -16.65 7.05 17.94
C ALA A 142 -15.22 6.93 18.50
N GLN A 143 -14.59 8.08 18.70
CA GLN A 143 -13.38 8.14 19.53
C GLN A 143 -13.82 8.19 21.00
N ALA A 144 -13.25 7.29 21.77
CA ALA A 144 -13.30 7.12 23.21
C ALA A 144 -13.91 8.27 24.06
N LYS A 145 -15.20 8.58 23.91
CA LYS A 145 -16.04 9.30 24.87
C LYS A 145 -17.48 9.22 24.39
N ASP A 146 -18.31 8.47 25.10
CA ASP A 146 -19.79 8.47 25.09
C ASP A 146 -20.56 8.25 23.77
N HIS A 147 -19.88 7.93 22.67
CA HIS A 147 -20.50 7.85 21.34
C HIS A 147 -21.05 6.46 20.95
N ALA A 148 -20.78 5.43 21.72
CA ALA A 148 -21.29 4.07 21.44
C ALA A 148 -22.84 3.97 21.52
N GLY A 149 -23.49 5.08 21.84
CA GLY A 149 -24.95 5.17 21.97
C GLY A 149 -25.59 6.33 21.20
N GLU A 150 -24.85 7.16 20.48
CA GLU A 150 -25.47 8.24 19.70
C GLU A 150 -26.29 7.67 18.55
N ALA A 151 -27.56 8.16 18.45
CA ALA A 151 -28.46 7.81 17.36
C ALA A 151 -28.01 8.47 16.04
N GLY A 152 -28.00 7.74 14.96
CA GLY A 152 -27.72 8.25 13.62
C GLY A 152 -28.93 8.90 12.95
N PRO A 153 -28.71 9.66 11.87
CA PRO A 153 -29.80 10.19 11.05
C PRO A 153 -30.66 9.04 10.50
N ALA A 154 -31.94 9.31 10.23
CA ALA A 154 -32.83 8.34 9.61
C ALA A 154 -32.24 7.79 8.30
N GLY A 155 -32.37 6.49 8.06
CA GLY A 155 -31.85 5.81 6.87
C GLY A 155 -32.34 4.36 6.77
N GLU A 156 -32.07 3.71 5.64
CA GLU A 156 -32.63 2.38 5.33
C GLU A 156 -31.94 1.20 6.04
N GLY A 157 -30.74 1.39 6.58
CA GLY A 157 -30.01 0.32 7.28
C GLY A 157 -30.69 -0.10 8.58
N ARG A 158 -30.85 -1.39 8.83
CA ARG A 158 -31.63 -1.94 9.93
C ARG A 158 -31.00 -3.18 10.55
N ILE A 159 -31.33 -3.40 11.83
CA ILE A 159 -31.10 -4.68 12.49
C ILE A 159 -32.34 -5.53 12.25
N LEU A 160 -32.19 -6.65 11.57
CA LEU A 160 -33.28 -7.52 11.18
C LEU A 160 -33.63 -8.53 12.30
N GLU A 161 -32.62 -9.02 13.00
CA GLU A 161 -32.79 -10.03 14.03
C GLU A 161 -31.62 -10.00 15.02
N ILE A 162 -31.92 -10.22 16.30
CA ILE A 162 -30.92 -10.41 17.35
C ILE A 162 -31.26 -11.67 18.11
N ASN A 163 -30.34 -12.59 18.18
CA ASN A 163 -30.45 -13.83 18.94
C ASN A 163 -29.27 -13.92 19.91
N PRO A 164 -29.43 -13.60 21.19
CA PRO A 164 -28.49 -14.00 22.21
C PRO A 164 -28.60 -15.51 22.37
N ALA A 165 -27.47 -16.21 22.31
CA ALA A 165 -27.41 -17.63 22.59
C ALA A 165 -27.02 -17.83 24.06
N PRO A 166 -27.90 -18.29 24.92
CA PRO A 166 -27.60 -18.52 26.32
C PRO A 166 -27.04 -19.93 26.54
N ALA A 167 -26.15 -20.01 27.50
CA ALA A 167 -26.05 -21.23 28.29
C ALA A 167 -27.21 -21.22 29.33
N GLY A 168 -28.46 -21.32 28.85
CA GLY A 168 -29.63 -21.28 29.70
C GLY A 168 -30.68 -20.25 29.27
N LYS A 169 -31.74 -20.73 28.70
CA LYS A 169 -33.09 -20.16 28.42
C LYS A 169 -33.36 -18.71 28.77
N THR A 170 -33.02 -17.74 27.96
CA THR A 170 -33.74 -16.48 27.81
C THR A 170 -33.56 -15.96 26.39
N SER A 171 -34.65 -15.92 25.63
CA SER A 171 -34.67 -15.39 24.28
C SER A 171 -34.97 -13.88 24.32
N PHE A 172 -34.05 -13.07 23.82
CA PHE A 172 -34.38 -11.70 23.44
C PHE A 172 -34.68 -11.73 21.92
N GLY A 173 -35.92 -11.58 21.58
CA GLY A 173 -36.36 -11.33 20.22
C GLY A 173 -36.49 -9.84 20.01
N PHE A 174 -35.66 -9.20 19.21
CA PHE A 174 -35.86 -7.84 18.74
C PHE A 174 -36.24 -7.92 17.26
N ARG A 175 -37.51 -7.70 16.96
CA ARG A 175 -38.00 -7.36 15.63
C ARG A 175 -38.39 -5.89 15.64
N GLY A 176 -37.45 -5.00 15.36
CA GLY A 176 -37.72 -3.58 15.31
C GLY A 176 -37.85 -3.06 13.88
N PRO A 177 -38.78 -2.13 13.62
CA PRO A 177 -38.84 -1.43 12.33
C PRO A 177 -37.63 -0.53 12.17
N ALA A 178 -37.08 -0.59 11.01
CA ALA A 178 -35.80 -0.09 10.59
C ALA A 178 -35.62 1.43 10.53
N ASN A 179 -36.70 2.19 10.62
CA ASN A 179 -36.70 3.58 10.22
C ASN A 179 -36.66 4.57 11.40
N ARG A 180 -36.20 4.15 12.57
CA ARG A 180 -36.07 5.06 13.70
C ARG A 180 -34.62 5.44 13.95
N ALA A 181 -34.39 6.75 13.99
CA ALA A 181 -33.16 7.39 14.44
C ALA A 181 -32.89 7.21 15.94
N THR A 182 -33.29 6.08 16.53
CA THR A 182 -33.12 5.82 17.96
C THR A 182 -32.32 4.57 18.19
N VAL A 183 -31.32 4.67 19.05
CA VAL A 183 -30.66 3.53 19.65
C VAL A 183 -31.55 2.94 20.71
N SER A 184 -31.87 1.65 20.61
CA SER A 184 -32.61 0.90 21.65
C SER A 184 -31.62 0.30 22.62
N GLU A 185 -31.87 0.41 23.90
CA GLU A 185 -31.09 -0.20 24.98
C GLU A 185 -31.83 -1.38 25.57
N LEU A 186 -31.11 -2.49 25.68
CA LEU A 186 -31.61 -3.73 26.28
C LEU A 186 -30.66 -4.14 27.42
N PRO A 187 -31.17 -4.53 28.60
CA PRO A 187 -30.33 -5.06 29.65
C PRO A 187 -29.64 -6.36 29.16
N TRP A 188 -28.38 -6.50 29.47
CA TRP A 188 -27.66 -7.76 29.20
C TRP A 188 -28.02 -8.79 30.26
N ALA A 189 -28.45 -9.96 29.83
CA ALA A 189 -28.80 -11.01 30.79
C ALA A 189 -27.54 -11.70 31.33
N GLN A 190 -27.52 -11.90 32.65
CA GLN A 190 -26.37 -12.56 33.32
C GLN A 190 -26.15 -13.98 32.74
N GLY A 191 -24.90 -14.32 32.45
CA GLY A 191 -24.52 -15.62 31.92
C GLY A 191 -24.66 -15.78 30.41
N VAL A 192 -25.10 -14.75 29.68
CA VAL A 192 -25.07 -14.76 28.22
C VAL A 192 -23.64 -14.61 27.74
N ARG A 193 -23.15 -15.55 26.92
CA ARG A 193 -21.77 -15.62 26.44
C ARG A 193 -21.64 -15.37 24.95
N SER A 194 -22.74 -15.27 24.23
CA SER A 194 -22.71 -14.96 22.78
C SER A 194 -23.93 -14.14 22.35
N LEU A 195 -23.71 -13.32 21.35
CA LEU A 195 -24.71 -12.51 20.67
C LEU A 195 -24.60 -12.79 19.16
N SER A 196 -25.74 -13.04 18.53
CA SER A 196 -25.83 -13.10 17.06
C SER A 196 -26.83 -12.06 16.59
N ALA A 197 -26.41 -11.21 15.65
CA ALA A 197 -27.24 -10.16 15.09
C ALA A 197 -27.26 -10.22 13.56
N ARG A 198 -28.42 -10.18 12.96
CA ARG A 198 -28.60 -10.03 11.52
C ARG A 198 -28.82 -8.58 11.18
N ILE A 199 -27.93 -8.04 10.36
CA ILE A 199 -27.85 -6.62 10.04
C ILE A 199 -28.05 -6.44 8.53
N ASP A 200 -28.98 -5.59 8.14
CA ASP A 200 -29.17 -5.14 6.77
C ASP A 200 -28.64 -3.71 6.63
N ARG A 201 -27.67 -3.52 5.75
CA ARG A 201 -27.10 -2.20 5.50
C ARG A 201 -28.04 -1.30 4.72
N GLY A 202 -28.95 -1.83 3.94
CA GLY A 202 -29.82 -1.08 3.05
C GLY A 202 -29.05 -0.29 2.01
N THR A 203 -29.68 0.77 1.49
CA THR A 203 -29.09 1.70 0.51
C THR A 203 -28.36 2.88 1.14
N ASP A 204 -28.35 2.97 2.47
CA ASP A 204 -27.76 4.08 3.21
C ASP A 204 -26.24 4.20 2.94
N SER A 205 -25.84 5.34 2.39
CA SER A 205 -24.45 5.64 2.00
C SER A 205 -23.68 6.47 3.03
N ALA A 206 -24.27 6.79 4.19
CA ALA A 206 -23.61 7.61 5.21
C ALA A 206 -22.45 6.84 5.86
N LEU A 207 -21.23 7.25 5.58
CA LEU A 207 -20.00 6.57 5.98
C LEU A 207 -19.75 6.53 7.49
N SER A 208 -20.33 7.48 8.25
CA SER A 208 -20.09 7.61 9.69
C SER A 208 -21.18 6.96 10.55
N TRP A 209 -22.36 6.72 9.99
CA TRP A 209 -23.52 6.18 10.72
C TRP A 209 -24.00 4.90 10.05
N SER A 210 -24.08 3.83 10.80
CA SER A 210 -24.43 2.52 10.26
C SER A 210 -25.23 1.71 11.25
N PRO A 211 -26.05 0.74 10.79
CA PRO A 211 -26.67 -0.22 11.67
C PRO A 211 -25.57 -0.99 12.41
N ALA A 212 -25.68 -0.99 13.73
CA ALA A 212 -24.66 -1.53 14.61
C ALA A 212 -25.25 -2.12 15.89
N VAL A 213 -24.48 -2.99 16.52
CA VAL A 213 -24.70 -3.51 17.86
C VAL A 213 -23.54 -3.09 18.75
N ALA A 214 -23.82 -2.70 19.99
CA ALA A 214 -22.79 -2.37 20.96
C ALA A 214 -23.06 -3.07 22.30
N LEU A 215 -22.01 -3.69 22.83
CA LEU A 215 -21.99 -4.15 24.22
C LEU A 215 -21.33 -3.06 25.06
N VAL A 216 -21.95 -2.68 26.17
CA VAL A 216 -21.47 -1.64 27.10
C VAL A 216 -21.34 -2.24 28.48
N TRP A 217 -20.18 -2.07 29.12
CA TRP A 217 -19.90 -2.56 30.46
C TRP A 217 -20.36 -1.56 31.54
N GLU A 218 -20.27 -1.98 32.81
CA GLU A 218 -20.83 -1.25 33.95
C GLU A 218 -20.18 0.12 34.20
N ASP A 219 -18.89 0.25 33.86
CA ASP A 219 -18.15 1.51 33.97
C ASP A 219 -18.59 2.58 32.94
N GLY A 220 -19.47 2.20 31.99
CA GLY A 220 -19.91 3.06 30.90
C GLY A 220 -18.83 3.50 29.91
N LYS A 221 -17.57 3.16 30.18
CA LYS A 221 -16.40 3.51 29.35
C LYS A 221 -15.88 2.33 28.52
N THR A 222 -15.98 1.13 29.08
CA THR A 222 -15.65 -0.10 28.33
C THR A 222 -16.83 -0.47 27.42
N PHE A 223 -16.55 -0.58 26.14
CA PHE A 223 -17.56 -0.96 25.15
C PHE A 223 -16.96 -1.70 23.96
N LEU A 224 -17.79 -2.45 23.25
CA LEU A 224 -17.50 -3.07 21.97
C LEU A 224 -18.62 -2.75 21.00
N LEU A 225 -18.35 -1.93 19.99
CA LEU A 225 -19.28 -1.54 18.94
C LEU A 225 -18.93 -2.26 17.64
N VAL A 226 -19.91 -2.91 17.03
CA VAL A 226 -19.74 -3.61 15.74
C VAL A 226 -20.85 -3.16 14.79
N GLY A 227 -20.45 -2.58 13.67
CA GLY A 227 -21.37 -2.10 12.63
C GLY A 227 -20.98 -2.50 11.22
N VAL A 228 -21.95 -2.61 10.33
CA VAL A 228 -21.77 -2.83 8.90
C VAL A 228 -21.59 -1.50 8.21
N ARG A 229 -20.41 -1.22 7.69
CA ARG A 229 -20.08 0.06 7.06
C ARG A 229 -20.62 0.22 5.64
N ASP A 230 -20.61 -0.85 4.87
CA ASP A 230 -21.02 -0.83 3.48
C ASP A 230 -21.66 -2.16 3.04
N LYS A 231 -22.28 -2.17 1.85
CA LYS A 231 -22.91 -3.37 1.28
C LYS A 231 -21.93 -4.47 0.90
N ARG A 232 -20.63 -4.20 0.97
CA ARG A 232 -19.54 -5.13 0.62
C ARG A 232 -19.10 -5.96 1.82
N GLY A 233 -19.67 -5.71 3.01
CA GLY A 233 -19.32 -6.41 4.24
C GLY A 233 -18.08 -5.86 4.93
N THR A 234 -17.79 -4.56 4.75
CA THR A 234 -16.82 -3.89 5.61
C THR A 234 -17.47 -3.62 6.96
N PHE A 235 -16.84 -4.11 8.01
CA PHE A 235 -17.29 -3.92 9.39
C PHE A 235 -16.41 -2.91 10.10
N ASN A 236 -17.03 -2.18 11.00
CA ASN A 236 -16.33 -1.33 11.93
C ASN A 236 -16.41 -1.95 13.31
N VAL A 237 -15.28 -2.24 13.93
CA VAL A 237 -15.18 -2.72 15.29
C VAL A 237 -14.49 -1.63 16.11
N THR A 238 -15.21 -1.00 17.02
CA THR A 238 -14.71 0.09 17.85
C THR A 238 -14.76 -0.30 19.31
N THR A 239 -13.69 -0.03 20.02
CA THR A 239 -13.55 -0.20 21.47
C THR A 239 -13.10 1.10 22.11
N ALA A 240 -13.00 1.15 23.42
CA ALA A 240 -12.40 2.28 24.14
C ALA A 240 -10.96 2.59 23.71
N ALA A 241 -10.22 1.61 23.17
CA ALA A 241 -8.86 1.77 22.66
C ALA A 241 -8.81 2.34 21.21
N GLY A 242 -9.95 2.47 20.55
CA GLY A 242 -10.05 3.05 19.20
C GLY A 242 -10.85 2.23 18.19
N GLU A 243 -10.91 2.76 16.98
CA GLU A 243 -11.63 2.19 15.84
C GLU A 243 -10.72 1.24 15.05
N ARG A 244 -11.27 0.09 14.68
CA ARG A 244 -10.66 -0.86 13.75
C ARG A 244 -11.61 -1.17 12.61
N MET A 245 -11.25 -0.78 11.41
CA MET A 245 -11.96 -1.21 10.21
C MET A 245 -11.46 -2.59 9.81
N THR A 246 -12.38 -3.52 9.66
CA THR A 246 -12.08 -4.85 9.17
C THR A 246 -13.15 -5.27 8.18
N SER A 247 -12.73 -5.62 6.99
CA SER A 247 -13.52 -6.57 6.20
C SER A 247 -13.35 -7.94 6.82
N PRO A 248 -14.33 -8.86 6.73
CA PRO A 248 -14.07 -10.25 7.02
C PRO A 248 -12.77 -10.61 6.32
N LYS A 249 -11.76 -10.99 7.08
CA LYS A 249 -10.52 -11.47 6.47
C LYS A 249 -10.94 -12.59 5.57
N PHE A 250 -10.57 -12.48 4.31
CA PHE A 250 -10.86 -13.53 3.36
C PHE A 250 -10.26 -14.82 3.92
N THR A 251 -11.09 -15.65 4.54
CA THR A 251 -10.69 -17.01 4.79
C THR A 251 -10.82 -17.73 3.47
N PRO A 252 -9.79 -18.44 3.05
CA PRO A 252 -9.85 -19.11 1.79
C PRO A 252 -11.06 -20.03 1.77
N PHE A 253 -12.02 -19.65 1.00
CA PHE A 253 -13.05 -20.37 0.33
C PHE A 253 -14.08 -21.11 1.19
N PRO A 254 -15.36 -20.69 1.14
CA PRO A 254 -16.46 -21.54 1.53
C PRO A 254 -16.47 -22.81 0.66
N ALA A 255 -16.91 -23.92 1.26
CA ALA A 255 -17.08 -25.19 0.55
C ALA A 255 -17.97 -24.99 -0.70
N GLY A 256 -17.52 -25.46 -1.84
CA GLY A 256 -18.24 -25.39 -3.11
C GLY A 256 -17.66 -24.44 -4.16
N ASP A 257 -16.55 -23.78 -3.87
CA ASP A 257 -15.89 -22.92 -4.82
C ASP A 257 -15.13 -23.66 -5.93
N LEU A 258 -14.79 -22.95 -6.98
CA LEU A 258 -14.16 -23.47 -8.15
C LEU A 258 -12.65 -23.54 -7.93
N THR A 259 -12.13 -24.74 -7.70
CA THR A 259 -10.68 -24.98 -7.53
C THR A 259 -10.02 -25.29 -8.87
N ALA A 260 -8.68 -25.15 -8.95
CA ALA A 260 -7.91 -25.52 -10.13
C ALA A 260 -8.14 -26.97 -10.56
N SER A 261 -8.43 -27.87 -9.61
CA SER A 261 -8.77 -29.27 -9.88
C SER A 261 -10.10 -29.46 -10.63
N ALA A 262 -10.97 -28.44 -10.68
CA ALA A 262 -12.17 -28.43 -11.51
C ALA A 262 -11.94 -27.96 -12.95
N PHE A 263 -10.71 -27.57 -13.29
CA PHE A 263 -10.34 -27.12 -14.62
C PHE A 263 -9.56 -28.22 -15.35
N SER A 264 -9.86 -28.38 -16.63
CA SER A 264 -9.11 -29.25 -17.54
C SER A 264 -8.23 -28.41 -18.45
N VAL A 265 -7.03 -28.90 -18.72
CA VAL A 265 -6.10 -28.29 -19.70
C VAL A 265 -6.69 -28.50 -21.09
N VAL A 266 -6.73 -27.42 -21.87
CA VAL A 266 -7.15 -27.45 -23.27
C VAL A 266 -5.89 -27.54 -24.13
N GLY A 267 -5.71 -28.73 -24.78
CA GLY A 267 -4.50 -29.00 -25.51
C GLY A 267 -3.32 -29.39 -24.59
N GLU A 268 -2.18 -28.75 -24.75
CA GLU A 268 -0.95 -28.99 -24.00
C GLU A 268 -0.42 -27.72 -23.34
N VAL A 269 0.49 -27.87 -22.36
CA VAL A 269 1.23 -26.73 -21.78
C VAL A 269 2.30 -26.30 -22.78
N ARG A 270 2.20 -25.07 -23.24
CA ARG A 270 3.12 -24.46 -24.21
C ARG A 270 4.34 -23.87 -23.51
N ARG A 271 5.50 -24.06 -24.09
CA ARG A 271 6.74 -23.37 -23.72
C ARG A 271 6.91 -22.15 -24.62
N LEU A 272 7.10 -20.98 -24.02
CA LEU A 272 7.19 -19.72 -24.73
C LEU A 272 8.55 -19.04 -24.41
N PRO A 273 9.43 -18.88 -25.40
CA PRO A 273 10.64 -18.07 -25.19
C PRO A 273 10.25 -16.59 -25.02
N LEU A 274 10.87 -15.94 -24.04
CA LEU A 274 10.77 -14.50 -23.83
C LEU A 274 12.08 -13.84 -24.31
N LYS A 275 12.05 -12.54 -24.51
CA LYS A 275 13.25 -11.77 -24.85
C LYS A 275 14.35 -11.95 -23.79
N ASP A 276 13.96 -12.07 -22.52
CA ASP A 276 14.81 -12.12 -21.34
C ASP A 276 14.41 -13.24 -20.38
N GLY A 277 14.02 -14.42 -20.90
CA GLY A 277 13.62 -15.55 -20.06
C GLY A 277 12.80 -16.61 -20.77
N GLN A 278 12.05 -17.38 -19.98
CA GLN A 278 11.19 -18.47 -20.43
C GLN A 278 9.82 -18.38 -19.74
N ALA A 279 8.77 -18.81 -20.43
CA ALA A 279 7.45 -18.98 -19.86
C ALA A 279 6.83 -20.35 -20.21
N LEU A 280 5.93 -20.80 -19.34
CA LEU A 280 4.99 -21.89 -19.58
C LEU A 280 3.59 -21.28 -19.63
N GLU A 281 2.72 -21.76 -20.52
CA GLU A 281 1.35 -21.26 -20.63
C GLU A 281 0.38 -22.40 -20.90
N ALA A 282 -0.78 -22.38 -20.25
CA ALA A 282 -1.87 -23.34 -20.46
C ALA A 282 -3.23 -22.63 -20.50
N ASP A 283 -4.08 -23.04 -21.43
CA ASP A 283 -5.49 -22.70 -21.42
C ASP A 283 -6.27 -23.74 -20.62
N LEU A 284 -7.13 -23.28 -19.72
CA LEU A 284 -7.88 -24.10 -18.78
C LEU A 284 -9.37 -23.81 -18.91
N THR A 285 -10.21 -24.83 -18.83
CA THR A 285 -11.66 -24.67 -18.88
C THR A 285 -12.32 -25.48 -17.78
N SER A 286 -13.38 -24.94 -17.17
CA SER A 286 -14.21 -25.64 -16.21
C SER A 286 -15.55 -26.07 -16.83
N ASP A 287 -16.21 -27.06 -16.23
CA ASP A 287 -17.57 -27.49 -16.59
C ASP A 287 -18.64 -26.42 -16.35
N ARG A 288 -18.31 -25.41 -15.56
CA ARG A 288 -19.17 -24.26 -15.28
C ARG A 288 -19.05 -23.13 -16.29
N GLY A 289 -18.20 -23.26 -17.32
CA GLY A 289 -18.01 -22.22 -18.32
C GLY A 289 -17.10 -21.07 -17.88
N VAL A 290 -16.36 -21.23 -16.78
CA VAL A 290 -15.25 -20.32 -16.43
C VAL A 290 -14.00 -20.82 -17.17
N LYS A 291 -13.31 -19.89 -17.83
CA LYS A 291 -12.05 -20.10 -18.52
C LYS A 291 -10.92 -19.42 -17.77
N ALA A 292 -9.77 -20.06 -17.77
CA ALA A 292 -8.55 -19.47 -17.22
C ALA A 292 -7.40 -19.67 -18.21
N ARG A 293 -6.54 -18.67 -18.35
CA ARG A 293 -5.24 -18.84 -18.96
C ARG A 293 -4.19 -18.66 -17.88
N TRP A 294 -3.52 -19.76 -17.57
CA TRP A 294 -2.42 -19.77 -16.63
C TRP A 294 -1.10 -19.58 -17.37
N ARG A 295 -0.18 -18.81 -16.77
CA ARG A 295 1.16 -18.61 -17.25
C ARG A 295 2.14 -18.53 -16.09
N ALA A 296 3.28 -19.22 -16.19
CA ALA A 296 4.40 -19.06 -15.29
C ALA A 296 5.61 -18.51 -16.06
N GLU A 297 6.34 -17.59 -15.45
CA GLU A 297 7.49 -16.92 -16.06
C GLU A 297 8.70 -16.97 -15.13
N LEU A 298 9.86 -17.26 -15.72
CA LEU A 298 11.18 -17.09 -15.09
C LEU A 298 12.04 -16.25 -16.01
N ARG A 299 12.48 -15.08 -15.54
CA ARG A 299 13.36 -14.20 -16.30
C ARG A 299 14.82 -14.50 -16.04
N ASP A 300 15.67 -14.19 -17.01
CA ASP A 300 17.13 -14.26 -16.86
C ASP A 300 17.59 -13.44 -15.65
N GLY A 301 18.46 -14.01 -14.84
CA GLY A 301 18.96 -13.37 -13.63
C GLY A 301 17.98 -13.29 -12.47
N SER A 302 16.76 -13.88 -12.55
CA SER A 302 15.78 -13.87 -11.46
C SER A 302 16.01 -15.02 -10.48
N HIS A 303 15.84 -14.70 -9.20
CA HIS A 303 15.80 -15.68 -8.11
C HIS A 303 14.35 -15.98 -7.68
N TYR A 304 13.37 -15.61 -8.51
CA TYR A 304 11.94 -15.80 -8.32
C TYR A 304 11.28 -16.12 -9.66
N PHE A 305 10.16 -16.79 -9.62
CA PHE A 305 9.22 -16.93 -10.74
C PHE A 305 7.90 -16.25 -10.40
N ARG A 306 7.21 -15.80 -11.43
CA ARG A 306 5.86 -15.25 -11.34
C ARG A 306 4.87 -16.16 -12.02
N GLN A 307 3.64 -16.16 -11.51
CA GLN A 307 2.53 -16.79 -12.20
C GLN A 307 1.43 -15.76 -12.42
N THR A 308 0.74 -15.87 -13.53
CA THR A 308 -0.43 -15.05 -13.83
C THR A 308 -1.60 -15.96 -14.21
N ILE A 309 -2.80 -15.54 -13.88
CA ILE A 309 -4.03 -16.16 -14.30
C ILE A 309 -4.97 -15.11 -14.87
N LEU A 310 -5.37 -15.29 -16.13
CA LEU A 310 -6.39 -14.46 -16.77
C LEU A 310 -7.71 -15.24 -16.72
N LEU A 311 -8.72 -14.67 -16.06
CA LEU A 311 -10.02 -15.27 -15.85
C LEU A 311 -11.06 -14.62 -16.75
N ALA A 312 -11.92 -15.43 -17.36
CA ALA A 312 -13.06 -15.01 -18.15
C ALA A 312 -14.21 -16.04 -17.96
N ALA A 313 -15.44 -15.64 -18.30
CA ALA A 313 -16.56 -16.57 -18.36
C ALA A 313 -17.04 -16.75 -19.78
N GLU A 314 -17.53 -17.95 -20.12
CA GLU A 314 -18.19 -18.24 -21.38
C GLU A 314 -19.70 -18.46 -21.13
N GLY A 315 -20.53 -17.67 -21.80
CA GLY A 315 -21.97 -17.75 -21.67
C GLY A 315 -22.51 -16.92 -20.48
N LYS A 316 -22.83 -17.54 -19.35
CA LYS A 316 -23.42 -16.82 -18.20
C LYS A 316 -22.36 -16.07 -17.39
N PRO A 317 -22.66 -14.86 -16.92
CA PRO A 317 -21.74 -14.14 -16.02
C PRO A 317 -21.70 -14.76 -14.62
N TYR A 318 -20.54 -14.62 -13.97
CA TYR A 318 -20.30 -15.02 -12.58
C TYR A 318 -19.80 -13.85 -11.76
N GLU A 319 -20.31 -13.70 -10.55
CA GLU A 319 -19.67 -12.85 -9.55
C GLU A 319 -18.44 -13.57 -9.01
N LEU A 320 -17.30 -12.90 -9.11
CA LEU A 320 -16.02 -13.31 -8.54
C LEU A 320 -15.82 -12.58 -7.21
N HIS A 321 -15.82 -13.31 -6.11
CA HIS A 321 -15.67 -12.76 -4.76
C HIS A 321 -14.24 -12.86 -4.25
N GLY A 322 -13.41 -13.68 -4.87
CA GLY A 322 -12.01 -13.78 -4.50
C GLY A 322 -11.22 -14.77 -5.34
N VAL A 323 -9.91 -14.56 -5.31
CA VAL A 323 -8.90 -15.40 -5.96
C VAL A 323 -7.82 -15.74 -4.96
N GLU A 324 -7.67 -17.02 -4.61
CA GLU A 324 -6.46 -17.54 -3.96
C GLU A 324 -5.54 -18.04 -5.07
N PHE A 325 -4.31 -17.55 -5.10
CA PHE A 325 -3.40 -17.87 -6.20
C PHE A 325 -1.98 -18.21 -5.72
N ALA A 326 -1.70 -18.11 -4.45
CA ALA A 326 -0.46 -18.60 -3.85
C ALA A 326 -0.83 -19.58 -2.73
N ASP A 327 -0.70 -20.87 -2.99
CA ASP A 327 -0.78 -21.97 -2.02
C ASP A 327 0.63 -22.61 -1.98
N VAL A 328 1.45 -22.20 -0.99
CA VAL A 328 2.84 -22.64 -0.87
C VAL A 328 2.98 -23.55 0.34
N ARG A 329 3.25 -24.81 0.09
CA ARG A 329 3.41 -25.85 1.11
C ARG A 329 4.84 -25.87 1.64
N ALA A 330 5.19 -24.90 2.44
CA ALA A 330 6.49 -24.79 3.07
C ALA A 330 6.30 -24.52 4.57
N PRO A 331 6.55 -25.49 5.44
CA PRO A 331 6.49 -25.30 6.88
C PRO A 331 7.39 -24.16 7.33
N GLY A 332 6.92 -23.32 8.24
CA GLY A 332 7.67 -22.15 8.74
C GLY A 332 7.44 -20.87 7.95
N LEU A 333 6.59 -20.87 6.91
CA LEU A 333 6.13 -19.61 6.31
C LEU A 333 5.32 -18.80 7.33
N GLN A 334 5.55 -17.50 7.33
CA GLN A 334 4.84 -16.51 8.15
C GLN A 334 4.48 -15.29 7.31
N GLN A 335 3.48 -14.55 7.71
CA GLN A 335 3.22 -13.24 7.13
C GLN A 335 4.24 -12.24 7.66
N VAL A 336 4.90 -11.50 6.76
CA VAL A 336 5.88 -10.46 7.11
C VAL A 336 5.23 -9.10 6.94
N GLY A 337 4.81 -8.55 8.05
CA GLY A 337 4.05 -7.31 8.14
C GLY A 337 2.64 -7.52 8.66
N SER A 338 1.95 -6.42 8.96
CA SER A 338 0.62 -6.43 9.57
C SER A 338 -0.45 -5.74 8.70
N CYS A 339 -0.08 -5.21 7.54
CA CYS A 339 -1.01 -4.57 6.61
C CYS A 339 -1.54 -5.55 5.55
N PRO A 340 -2.67 -5.26 4.88
CA PRO A 340 -3.08 -5.98 3.69
C PRO A 340 -1.97 -5.99 2.65
N GLY A 341 -1.84 -7.07 1.88
CA GLY A 341 -0.77 -7.23 0.89
C GLY A 341 0.63 -7.44 1.48
N SER A 342 0.73 -7.77 2.77
CA SER A 342 2.01 -8.22 3.34
C SER A 342 2.41 -9.57 2.73
N PRO A 343 3.67 -9.76 2.31
CA PRO A 343 4.12 -11.04 1.77
C PRO A 343 4.18 -12.16 2.83
N LEU A 344 4.16 -13.40 2.35
CA LEU A 344 4.56 -14.59 3.10
C LEU A 344 6.06 -14.78 2.97
N ALA A 345 6.77 -15.14 4.04
CA ALA A 345 8.18 -15.54 3.97
C ALA A 345 8.55 -16.55 5.05
N GLY A 346 9.58 -17.35 4.79
CA GLY A 346 10.11 -18.40 5.66
C GLY A 346 10.64 -19.57 4.85
N ALA A 347 11.32 -20.50 5.48
CA ALA A 347 11.91 -21.69 4.83
C ALA A 347 12.78 -21.36 3.60
N GLY A 348 13.47 -20.22 3.61
CA GLY A 348 14.30 -19.77 2.47
C GLY A 348 13.50 -19.21 1.29
N LEU A 349 12.18 -18.97 1.45
CA LEU A 349 11.29 -18.50 0.39
C LEU A 349 10.57 -17.21 0.80
N PHE A 350 10.10 -16.49 -0.21
CA PHE A 350 9.00 -15.52 -0.09
C PHE A 350 7.94 -15.79 -1.14
N ALA A 351 6.68 -15.43 -0.84
CA ALA A 351 5.56 -15.59 -1.76
C ALA A 351 4.46 -14.58 -1.49
N GLY A 352 3.58 -14.36 -2.47
CA GLY A 352 2.39 -13.52 -2.29
C GLY A 352 1.59 -13.35 -3.57
N VAL A 353 0.32 -13.01 -3.42
CA VAL A 353 -0.50 -12.49 -4.51
C VAL A 353 -0.13 -11.03 -4.74
N GLU A 354 0.19 -10.67 -5.97
CA GLU A 354 0.68 -9.33 -6.36
C GLU A 354 -0.43 -8.28 -6.38
N MET A 355 -1.24 -8.29 -5.32
CA MET A 355 -2.35 -7.35 -5.11
C MET A 355 -2.17 -6.64 -3.77
N PRO A 356 -2.19 -5.29 -3.74
CA PRO A 356 -1.98 -4.53 -2.51
C PRO A 356 -2.96 -4.88 -1.38
N GLY A 357 -4.17 -5.34 -1.72
CA GLY A 357 -5.21 -5.74 -0.77
C GLY A 357 -5.25 -7.22 -0.46
N SER A 358 -4.23 -8.01 -0.82
CA SER A 358 -4.23 -9.45 -0.54
C SER A 358 -4.16 -9.75 0.97
N ALA A 359 -4.67 -10.93 1.34
CA ALA A 359 -4.65 -11.46 2.70
C ALA A 359 -4.02 -12.84 2.71
N ASN A 360 -3.42 -13.21 3.84
CA ASN A 360 -2.73 -14.47 3.99
C ASN A 360 -3.38 -15.35 5.05
N LEU A 361 -3.32 -16.67 4.82
CA LEU A 361 -3.60 -17.69 5.81
C LEU A 361 -2.33 -18.53 6.02
N VAL A 362 -1.80 -18.48 7.23
CA VAL A 362 -0.64 -19.29 7.63
C VAL A 362 -1.12 -20.51 8.39
N THR A 363 -0.58 -21.67 8.04
CA THR A 363 -0.84 -22.96 8.71
C THR A 363 0.49 -23.66 8.99
N PRO A 364 0.52 -24.69 9.85
CA PRO A 364 1.74 -25.46 10.06
C PRO A 364 2.31 -26.10 8.78
N ALA A 365 1.48 -26.34 7.76
CA ALA A 365 1.89 -26.94 6.50
C ALA A 365 2.44 -25.92 5.48
N GLY A 366 2.21 -24.63 5.71
CA GLY A 366 2.64 -23.59 4.76
C GLY A 366 1.74 -22.35 4.83
N GLY A 367 1.74 -21.56 3.76
CA GLY A 367 0.97 -20.34 3.66
C GLY A 367 0.17 -20.24 2.37
N ARG A 368 -0.97 -19.60 2.45
CA ARG A 368 -1.82 -19.28 1.31
C ARG A 368 -2.08 -17.78 1.25
N SER A 369 -2.12 -17.24 0.05
CA SER A 369 -2.42 -15.82 -0.16
C SER A 369 -3.57 -15.67 -1.14
N ALA A 370 -4.51 -14.79 -0.82
CA ALA A 370 -5.71 -14.56 -1.57
C ALA A 370 -6.04 -13.07 -1.69
N PHE A 371 -6.79 -12.72 -2.72
CA PHE A 371 -7.34 -11.38 -2.91
C PHE A 371 -8.86 -11.45 -2.95
N SER A 372 -9.52 -10.73 -2.05
CA SER A 372 -10.97 -10.56 -2.06
C SER A 372 -11.36 -9.47 -3.05
N CYS A 373 -12.40 -9.72 -3.83
CA CYS A 373 -12.91 -8.77 -4.82
C CYS A 373 -14.43 -8.84 -4.95
N SER A 374 -15.00 -7.95 -5.74
CA SER A 374 -16.40 -8.00 -6.15
C SER A 374 -16.41 -7.62 -7.63
N LEU A 375 -16.19 -8.61 -8.48
CA LEU A 375 -16.03 -8.45 -9.92
C LEU A 375 -17.00 -9.34 -10.66
N THR A 376 -17.44 -8.94 -11.83
CA THR A 376 -18.26 -9.77 -12.70
C THR A 376 -17.40 -10.35 -13.83
N LEU A 377 -17.24 -11.65 -13.88
CA LEU A 377 -16.66 -12.33 -15.03
C LEU A 377 -17.75 -12.49 -16.10
N SER A 378 -17.45 -12.05 -17.32
CA SER A 378 -18.34 -12.24 -18.47
C SER A 378 -17.53 -12.53 -19.73
N PRO A 379 -18.17 -12.84 -20.87
CA PRO A 379 -17.44 -12.96 -22.12
C PRO A 379 -16.72 -11.68 -22.56
N GLU A 380 -17.25 -10.53 -22.15
CA GLU A 380 -16.73 -9.20 -22.51
C GLU A 380 -15.72 -8.67 -21.49
N GLN A 381 -15.67 -9.27 -20.29
CA GLN A 381 -14.88 -8.75 -19.18
C GLN A 381 -14.05 -9.85 -18.51
N SER A 382 -12.74 -9.71 -18.63
CA SER A 382 -11.74 -10.58 -18.02
C SER A 382 -10.87 -9.84 -17.02
N TYR A 383 -10.29 -10.57 -16.08
CA TYR A 383 -9.39 -10.02 -15.07
C TYR A 383 -8.14 -10.88 -14.93
N ASP A 384 -7.01 -10.22 -14.77
CA ASP A 384 -5.72 -10.86 -14.53
C ASP A 384 -5.28 -10.71 -13.06
N PHE A 385 -4.68 -11.76 -12.53
CA PHE A 385 -4.09 -11.79 -11.20
C PHE A 385 -2.69 -12.38 -11.27
N GLY A 386 -1.78 -11.83 -10.48
CA GLY A 386 -0.39 -12.29 -10.41
C GLY A 386 -0.03 -12.83 -9.04
N THR A 387 0.95 -13.70 -9.03
CA THR A 387 1.62 -14.17 -7.81
C THR A 387 3.11 -14.33 -8.06
N VAL A 388 3.90 -14.13 -7.01
CA VAL A 388 5.34 -14.34 -7.00
C VAL A 388 5.70 -15.41 -5.99
N THR A 389 6.72 -16.20 -6.32
CA THR A 389 7.44 -17.08 -5.39
C THR A 389 8.94 -16.97 -5.68
N GLY A 390 9.73 -16.66 -4.65
CA GLY A 390 11.16 -16.44 -4.82
C GLY A 390 11.98 -16.95 -3.66
N LEU A 391 13.30 -16.99 -3.87
CA LEU A 391 14.27 -17.42 -2.88
C LEU A 391 14.70 -16.25 -1.99
N ALA A 392 14.89 -16.54 -0.72
CA ALA A 392 15.42 -15.61 0.26
C ALA A 392 16.52 -16.31 1.08
N PRO A 393 17.80 -16.20 0.70
CA PRO A 393 18.90 -16.73 1.49
C PRO A 393 18.83 -16.26 2.94
N ALA A 394 19.34 -17.09 3.86
CA ALA A 394 19.29 -16.82 5.30
C ALA A 394 19.81 -15.43 5.66
N GLY A 395 18.99 -14.65 6.39
CA GLY A 395 19.32 -13.28 6.77
C GLY A 395 19.19 -12.24 5.64
N GLN A 396 18.75 -12.61 4.43
CA GLN A 396 18.70 -11.70 3.28
C GLN A 396 17.29 -11.56 2.67
N LEU A 397 16.26 -11.75 3.48
CA LEU A 397 14.88 -11.66 3.03
C LEU A 397 14.54 -10.27 2.48
N ARG A 398 14.87 -9.20 3.22
CA ARG A 398 14.59 -7.82 2.80
C ARG A 398 15.21 -7.51 1.44
N ARG A 399 16.52 -7.81 1.27
CA ARG A 399 17.25 -7.53 0.04
C ARG A 399 16.73 -8.35 -1.13
N SER A 400 16.45 -9.64 -0.91
CA SER A 400 15.90 -10.53 -1.95
C SER A 400 14.52 -10.04 -2.40
N PHE A 401 13.66 -9.64 -1.45
CA PHE A 401 12.34 -9.13 -1.78
C PHE A 401 12.43 -7.75 -2.47
N LEU A 402 13.31 -6.87 -1.99
CA LEU A 402 13.59 -5.57 -2.63
C LEU A 402 14.05 -5.76 -4.09
N ARG A 403 14.96 -6.72 -4.34
CA ARG A 403 15.39 -7.04 -5.71
C ARG A 403 14.21 -7.42 -6.60
N TYR A 404 13.29 -8.25 -6.10
CA TYR A 404 12.08 -8.58 -6.83
C TYR A 404 11.26 -7.32 -7.16
N ILE A 405 10.98 -6.49 -6.16
CA ILE A 405 10.21 -5.26 -6.36
C ILE A 405 10.89 -4.30 -7.35
N GLU A 406 12.19 -4.07 -7.21
CA GLU A 406 12.93 -3.15 -8.09
C GLU A 406 12.96 -3.63 -9.56
N ARG A 407 12.84 -4.94 -9.80
CA ARG A 407 12.75 -5.51 -11.16
C ARG A 407 11.33 -5.49 -11.73
N GLU A 408 10.29 -5.59 -10.90
CA GLU A 408 8.90 -5.76 -11.35
C GLU A 408 8.04 -4.51 -11.17
N ARG A 409 8.54 -3.49 -10.48
CA ARG A 409 7.79 -2.25 -10.25
C ARG A 409 7.43 -1.54 -11.55
N ALA A 410 6.30 -0.85 -11.53
CA ALA A 410 5.73 -0.20 -12.72
C ALA A 410 6.63 0.87 -13.34
N ARG A 411 7.47 1.52 -12.54
CA ARG A 411 8.47 2.50 -12.96
C ARG A 411 9.75 2.32 -12.16
N ALA A 412 10.89 2.38 -12.81
CA ALA A 412 12.19 2.34 -12.16
C ALA A 412 12.34 3.43 -11.09
N SER A 413 12.82 3.06 -9.90
CA SER A 413 13.10 4.02 -8.83
C SER A 413 14.20 4.99 -9.27
N SER A 414 13.91 6.27 -9.19
CA SER A 414 14.85 7.35 -9.46
C SER A 414 14.43 8.60 -8.71
N PRO A 415 15.35 9.46 -8.29
CA PRO A 415 15.04 10.71 -7.62
C PRO A 415 14.06 11.56 -8.43
N PHE A 416 12.97 11.96 -7.79
CA PHE A 416 11.94 12.79 -8.35
C PHE A 416 11.75 14.02 -7.46
N LEU A 417 12.66 14.98 -7.62
CA LEU A 417 12.61 16.23 -6.87
C LEU A 417 11.49 17.11 -7.39
N HIS A 418 10.53 17.45 -6.52
CA HIS A 418 9.42 18.30 -6.88
C HIS A 418 9.06 19.32 -5.79
N TYR A 419 8.50 20.43 -6.20
CA TYR A 419 7.82 21.37 -5.34
C TYR A 419 6.36 20.94 -5.18
N ASN A 420 5.80 21.10 -3.97
CA ASN A 420 4.38 20.93 -3.69
C ASN A 420 3.83 22.19 -2.99
N CYS A 421 2.78 22.78 -3.53
CA CYS A 421 2.25 24.06 -3.09
C CYS A 421 1.42 24.01 -1.79
N TRP A 422 1.13 22.81 -1.23
CA TRP A 422 0.17 22.67 -0.13
C TRP A 422 0.51 23.53 1.10
N TYR A 423 1.73 23.47 1.60
CA TYR A 423 2.14 24.28 2.76
C TYR A 423 2.69 25.65 2.42
N ASP A 424 2.77 26.01 1.15
CA ASP A 424 3.12 27.36 0.71
C ASP A 424 1.87 28.17 0.34
N LEU A 425 1.11 27.75 -0.64
CA LEU A 425 -0.01 28.48 -1.21
C LEU A 425 -1.37 27.98 -0.72
N GLY A 426 -1.48 26.70 -0.33
CA GLY A 426 -2.71 26.06 0.11
C GLY A 426 -3.84 26.23 -0.90
N PHE A 427 -5.06 26.40 -0.44
CA PHE A 427 -6.21 26.70 -1.29
C PHE A 427 -6.13 28.05 -2.03
N GLY A 428 -5.13 28.88 -1.69
CA GLY A 428 -4.88 30.14 -2.38
C GLY A 428 -4.08 30.01 -3.67
N VAL A 429 -3.76 28.78 -4.09
CA VAL A 429 -2.98 28.53 -5.31
C VAL A 429 -3.64 29.15 -6.54
N ASP A 430 -2.84 29.88 -7.32
CA ASP A 430 -3.24 30.49 -8.60
C ASP A 430 -2.03 30.60 -9.54
N GLU A 431 -2.28 30.95 -10.80
CA GLU A 431 -1.25 31.02 -11.82
C GLU A 431 -0.15 32.04 -11.51
N PRO A 432 -0.46 33.33 -11.13
CA PRO A 432 0.61 34.29 -10.79
C PRO A 432 1.55 33.79 -9.70
N ARG A 433 1.01 33.24 -8.60
CA ARG A 433 1.82 32.73 -7.49
C ARG A 433 2.64 31.52 -7.90
N MET A 434 2.08 30.63 -8.71
CA MET A 434 2.83 29.49 -9.25
C MET A 434 3.97 29.92 -10.16
N LEU A 435 3.75 30.97 -11.01
CA LEU A 435 4.81 31.54 -11.85
C LEU A 435 5.93 32.15 -11.01
N ASP A 436 5.61 32.83 -9.92
CA ASP A 436 6.60 33.39 -8.98
C ASP A 436 7.44 32.28 -8.30
N VAL A 437 6.77 31.20 -7.87
CA VAL A 437 7.44 30.03 -7.28
C VAL A 437 8.38 29.39 -8.29
N VAL A 438 7.90 29.12 -9.49
CA VAL A 438 8.73 28.52 -10.57
C VAL A 438 9.94 29.42 -10.87
N GLN A 439 9.75 30.74 -10.91
CA GLN A 439 10.85 31.71 -11.12
C GLN A 439 11.86 31.67 -9.97
N ALA A 440 11.41 31.59 -8.73
CA ALA A 440 12.30 31.54 -7.57
C ALA A 440 13.14 30.26 -7.55
N PHE A 441 12.51 29.10 -7.75
CA PHE A 441 13.21 27.82 -7.83
C PHE A 441 14.17 27.74 -9.03
N ASP A 442 13.76 28.23 -10.21
CA ASP A 442 14.64 28.35 -11.38
C ASP A 442 15.90 29.16 -11.04
N THR A 443 15.71 30.30 -10.39
CA THR A 443 16.83 31.19 -10.01
C THR A 443 17.70 30.54 -8.96
N GLU A 444 17.13 30.04 -7.87
CA GLU A 444 17.89 29.64 -6.68
C GLU A 444 18.44 28.23 -6.76
N LEU A 445 17.63 27.26 -7.20
CA LEU A 445 18.08 25.85 -7.30
C LEU A 445 18.69 25.53 -8.66
N VAL A 446 18.00 25.90 -9.76
CA VAL A 446 18.44 25.44 -11.08
C VAL A 446 19.66 26.27 -11.54
N LYS A 447 19.53 27.60 -11.68
CA LYS A 447 20.60 28.46 -12.25
C LYS A 447 21.76 28.65 -11.31
N LYS A 448 21.51 29.03 -10.06
CA LYS A 448 22.60 29.32 -9.12
C LYS A 448 23.28 28.05 -8.60
N ARG A 449 22.53 26.98 -8.44
CA ARG A 449 23.01 25.78 -7.73
C ARG A 449 23.04 24.49 -8.55
N GLY A 450 22.53 24.50 -9.79
CA GLY A 450 22.58 23.35 -10.71
C GLY A 450 21.77 22.14 -10.24
N VAL A 451 20.65 22.35 -9.55
CA VAL A 451 19.75 21.28 -9.08
C VAL A 451 18.44 21.36 -9.87
N PRO A 452 18.19 20.39 -10.77
CA PRO A 452 16.96 20.38 -11.56
C PRO A 452 15.75 19.98 -10.72
N VAL A 453 14.65 20.71 -10.86
CA VAL A 453 13.34 20.36 -10.32
C VAL A 453 12.53 19.65 -11.40
N ARG A 454 12.02 18.45 -11.10
CA ARG A 454 11.30 17.62 -12.08
C ARG A 454 9.85 18.04 -12.27
N SER A 455 9.20 18.49 -11.20
CA SER A 455 7.79 18.82 -11.24
C SER A 455 7.43 19.92 -10.23
N TYR A 456 6.42 20.72 -10.56
CA TYR A 456 5.77 21.67 -9.67
C TYR A 456 4.34 21.24 -9.47
N LEU A 457 4.03 20.70 -8.30
CA LEU A 457 2.71 20.13 -8.02
C LEU A 457 1.76 21.21 -7.51
N VAL A 458 0.68 21.39 -8.26
CA VAL A 458 -0.49 22.16 -7.84
C VAL A 458 -1.41 21.23 -7.05
N ASP A 459 -1.50 21.48 -5.74
CA ASP A 459 -2.29 20.69 -4.80
C ASP A 459 -3.78 21.11 -4.82
N ASP A 460 -4.62 20.64 -3.90
CA ASP A 460 -6.06 20.91 -3.87
C ASP A 460 -6.40 22.42 -3.94
N GLY A 461 -7.43 22.77 -4.67
CA GLY A 461 -7.93 24.12 -4.86
C GLY A 461 -7.69 24.74 -6.23
N TRP A 462 -7.16 23.98 -7.20
CA TRP A 462 -6.93 24.46 -8.58
C TRP A 462 -8.18 24.41 -9.46
N ASP A 463 -9.14 23.53 -9.13
CA ASP A 463 -10.35 23.36 -9.92
C ASP A 463 -11.52 24.19 -9.41
N GLN A 464 -12.58 24.28 -10.22
CA GLN A 464 -13.82 24.97 -9.92
C GLN A 464 -15.01 24.01 -9.98
N PRO A 465 -15.30 23.27 -8.89
CA PRO A 465 -16.34 22.23 -8.89
C PRO A 465 -17.74 22.72 -9.28
N SER A 466 -18.05 23.99 -9.01
CA SER A 466 -19.34 24.60 -9.40
C SER A 466 -19.52 24.76 -10.91
N LYS A 467 -18.44 24.80 -11.68
CA LYS A 467 -18.46 24.97 -13.15
C LYS A 467 -18.35 23.65 -13.87
N GLY A 468 -17.66 22.68 -13.30
CA GLY A 468 -17.46 21.39 -13.95
C GLY A 468 -16.68 20.41 -13.10
N LEU A 469 -16.60 19.17 -13.57
CA LEU A 469 -15.85 18.10 -12.92
C LEU A 469 -14.36 18.25 -13.28
N TRP A 470 -13.52 18.55 -12.27
CA TRP A 470 -12.08 18.73 -12.41
C TRP A 470 -11.69 19.69 -13.55
N VAL A 471 -12.36 20.84 -13.65
CA VAL A 471 -12.03 21.91 -14.59
C VAL A 471 -11.23 22.99 -13.88
N GLU A 472 -10.30 23.62 -14.57
CA GLU A 472 -9.46 24.69 -14.03
C GLU A 472 -10.32 25.88 -13.56
N HIS A 473 -9.96 26.44 -12.42
CA HIS A 473 -10.68 27.58 -11.86
C HIS A 473 -10.42 28.84 -12.70
N GLU A 474 -11.47 29.35 -13.36
CA GLU A 474 -11.41 30.41 -14.35
C GLU A 474 -10.68 31.71 -13.90
N ARG A 475 -10.74 32.05 -12.60
CA ARG A 475 -10.04 33.24 -12.07
C ARG A 475 -8.63 32.93 -11.58
N LYS A 476 -8.37 31.70 -11.16
CA LYS A 476 -7.06 31.29 -10.66
C LYS A 476 -6.12 30.86 -11.79
N PHE A 477 -6.68 30.19 -12.81
CA PHE A 477 -5.97 29.67 -13.97
C PHE A 477 -6.77 30.00 -15.24
N PRO A 478 -6.85 31.29 -15.64
CA PRO A 478 -7.74 31.74 -16.72
C PRO A 478 -7.40 31.17 -18.09
N GLY A 479 -6.14 30.78 -18.31
CA GLY A 479 -5.68 30.08 -19.51
C GLY A 479 -5.42 28.58 -19.29
N GLY A 480 -6.03 27.98 -18.27
CA GLY A 480 -5.63 26.66 -17.80
C GLY A 480 -4.19 26.67 -17.30
N PHE A 481 -3.41 25.67 -17.62
CA PHE A 481 -2.02 25.55 -17.19
C PHE A 481 -1.00 25.98 -18.27
N ALA A 482 -1.43 26.65 -19.33
CA ALA A 482 -0.59 26.97 -20.48
C ALA A 482 0.60 27.88 -20.12
N ALA A 483 0.37 28.95 -19.32
CA ALA A 483 1.42 29.86 -18.93
C ALA A 483 2.43 29.18 -17.96
N THR A 484 1.92 28.39 -17.01
CA THR A 484 2.75 27.61 -16.09
C THR A 484 3.63 26.60 -16.85
N LYS A 485 3.06 25.89 -17.82
CA LYS A 485 3.79 24.96 -18.69
C LYS A 485 4.88 25.68 -19.48
N ALA A 486 4.54 26.81 -20.12
CA ALA A 486 5.48 27.61 -20.91
C ALA A 486 6.66 28.11 -20.05
N LYS A 487 6.41 28.44 -18.79
CA LYS A 487 7.45 28.89 -17.83
C LYS A 487 8.40 27.76 -17.44
N MET A 488 7.89 26.52 -17.31
CA MET A 488 8.68 25.36 -16.86
C MET A 488 9.48 24.70 -17.98
N ASN A 489 8.96 24.69 -19.21
CA ASN A 489 9.56 24.00 -20.35
C ASN A 489 11.04 24.32 -20.60
N PRO A 490 11.52 25.59 -20.49
CA PRO A 490 12.92 25.91 -20.79
C PRO A 490 13.96 25.19 -19.93
N PHE A 491 13.59 24.68 -18.78
CA PHE A 491 14.48 23.95 -17.88
C PHE A 491 14.05 22.49 -17.64
N GLY A 492 13.17 21.97 -18.50
CA GLY A 492 12.78 20.56 -18.47
C GLY A 492 11.95 20.17 -17.25
N ALA A 493 11.32 21.15 -16.60
CA ALA A 493 10.39 20.90 -15.50
C ALA A 493 8.95 20.78 -16.04
N HIS A 494 8.12 20.14 -15.27
CA HIS A 494 6.74 19.81 -15.63
C HIS A 494 5.75 20.20 -14.53
N LEU A 495 4.48 20.14 -14.84
CA LEU A 495 3.40 20.30 -13.87
C LEU A 495 3.12 18.96 -13.17
N GLY A 496 2.89 19.01 -11.86
CA GLY A 496 2.23 17.95 -11.10
C GLY A 496 0.82 18.39 -10.71
N ILE A 497 -0.11 17.46 -10.60
CA ILE A 497 -1.51 17.75 -10.25
C ILE A 497 -2.00 16.83 -9.14
N TRP A 498 -2.59 17.45 -8.11
CA TRP A 498 -3.43 16.78 -7.15
C TRP A 498 -4.82 16.54 -7.75
N ILE A 499 -5.31 15.31 -7.70
CA ILE A 499 -6.65 14.93 -8.14
C ILE A 499 -7.13 13.73 -7.34
N SER A 500 -8.43 13.62 -7.11
CA SER A 500 -9.02 12.50 -6.39
C SER A 500 -10.00 11.72 -7.25
N PRO A 501 -9.82 10.41 -7.40
CA PRO A 501 -10.77 9.57 -8.12
C PRO A 501 -12.14 9.47 -7.41
N LEU A 502 -12.19 9.75 -6.10
CA LEU A 502 -13.41 9.75 -5.29
C LEU A 502 -13.93 11.17 -4.97
N GLY A 503 -13.42 12.19 -5.69
CA GLY A 503 -13.91 13.57 -5.58
C GLY A 503 -13.21 14.46 -4.56
N GLY A 504 -12.23 13.95 -3.82
CA GLY A 504 -11.45 14.73 -2.84
C GLY A 504 -12.21 15.09 -1.58
N TYR A 505 -11.96 16.29 -1.05
CA TYR A 505 -12.53 16.80 0.20
C TYR A 505 -13.51 17.96 -0.07
N GLY A 506 -13.08 19.20 0.10
CA GLY A 506 -13.93 20.34 -0.23
C GLY A 506 -14.38 20.34 -1.69
N GLY A 507 -15.67 20.40 -1.98
CA GLY A 507 -16.24 20.35 -3.32
C GLY A 507 -16.54 18.94 -3.84
N ASP A 508 -16.44 17.91 -3.00
CA ASP A 508 -16.78 16.52 -3.38
C ASP A 508 -18.26 16.36 -3.77
N LYS A 509 -19.15 17.09 -3.12
CA LYS A 509 -20.59 17.10 -3.44
C LYS A 509 -20.85 17.70 -4.82
N GLU A 510 -20.25 18.84 -5.09
CA GLU A 510 -20.38 19.55 -6.38
C GLU A 510 -19.76 18.71 -7.50
N ARG A 511 -18.58 18.13 -7.30
CA ARG A 511 -17.96 17.22 -8.28
C ARG A 511 -18.83 15.99 -8.54
N THR A 512 -19.45 15.43 -7.50
CA THR A 512 -20.42 14.34 -7.63
C THR A 512 -21.63 14.76 -8.45
N ALA A 513 -22.22 15.93 -8.16
CA ALA A 513 -23.35 16.46 -8.91
C ALA A 513 -23.02 16.73 -10.38
N GLN A 514 -21.80 17.21 -10.68
CA GLN A 514 -21.35 17.39 -12.05
C GLN A 514 -21.23 16.04 -12.80
N ALA A 515 -20.73 15.00 -12.16
CA ALA A 515 -20.65 13.68 -12.77
C ALA A 515 -22.03 13.06 -13.02
N GLN A 516 -22.98 13.24 -12.08
CA GLN A 516 -24.36 12.83 -12.22
C GLN A 516 -25.04 13.57 -13.40
N LYS A 517 -24.88 14.90 -13.45
CA LYS A 517 -25.42 15.75 -14.54
C LYS A 517 -24.90 15.34 -15.92
N GLN A 518 -23.64 14.90 -16.01
CA GLN A 518 -23.03 14.42 -17.25
C GLN A 518 -23.38 12.94 -17.56
N GLY A 519 -24.16 12.26 -16.73
CA GLY A 519 -24.51 10.86 -16.90
C GLY A 519 -23.33 9.90 -16.79
N LEU A 520 -22.26 10.31 -16.10
CA LEU A 520 -21.06 9.50 -15.85
C LEU A 520 -21.30 8.47 -14.75
N ILE A 521 -22.14 8.82 -13.79
CA ILE A 521 -22.59 7.98 -12.68
C ILE A 521 -24.11 8.11 -12.51
N PRO A 522 -24.81 7.14 -11.88
CA PRO A 522 -26.22 7.26 -11.53
C PRO A 522 -26.52 8.49 -10.67
N ALA A 523 -27.77 8.97 -10.70
CA ALA A 523 -28.20 10.20 -10.03
C ALA A 523 -28.08 10.16 -8.48
N ASP A 524 -28.11 8.96 -7.91
CA ASP A 524 -28.01 8.70 -6.46
C ASP A 524 -26.61 8.19 -6.05
N ALA A 525 -25.70 8.04 -7.00
CA ALA A 525 -24.37 7.47 -6.77
C ALA A 525 -23.34 8.54 -6.39
N LYS A 526 -22.27 8.10 -5.73
CA LYS A 526 -21.04 8.87 -5.52
C LYS A 526 -19.99 8.53 -6.57
N LEU A 527 -18.98 9.39 -6.71
CA LEU A 527 -17.84 9.14 -7.58
C LEU A 527 -17.16 7.82 -7.19
N ASP A 528 -17.04 6.94 -8.19
CA ASP A 528 -16.47 5.61 -8.04
C ASP A 528 -16.01 5.13 -9.43
N LEU A 529 -14.75 4.78 -9.58
CA LEU A 529 -14.18 4.34 -10.85
C LEU A 529 -14.76 2.99 -11.36
N SER A 530 -15.52 2.27 -10.55
CA SER A 530 -16.24 1.08 -11.01
C SER A 530 -17.33 1.40 -12.03
N TYR A 531 -17.78 2.65 -12.11
CA TYR A 531 -18.67 3.11 -13.17
C TYR A 531 -17.86 3.30 -14.47
N PRO A 532 -18.10 2.50 -15.52
CA PRO A 532 -17.24 2.50 -16.71
C PRO A 532 -17.15 3.87 -17.42
N LYS A 533 -18.25 4.62 -17.48
CA LYS A 533 -18.26 5.96 -18.08
C LYS A 533 -17.42 6.95 -17.29
N TYR A 534 -17.49 6.90 -15.95
CA TYR A 534 -16.68 7.76 -15.11
C TYR A 534 -15.21 7.36 -15.15
N LYS A 535 -14.90 6.06 -15.11
CA LYS A 535 -13.52 5.58 -15.27
C LYS A 535 -12.90 6.10 -16.57
N GLN A 536 -13.60 5.92 -17.70
CA GLN A 536 -13.10 6.39 -18.99
C GLN A 536 -12.93 7.91 -18.99
N TRP A 537 -13.90 8.65 -18.49
CA TRP A 537 -13.82 10.10 -18.35
C TRP A 537 -12.60 10.52 -17.51
N PHE A 538 -12.35 9.84 -16.36
CA PHE A 538 -11.22 10.14 -15.47
C PHE A 538 -9.88 9.88 -16.17
N VAL A 539 -9.75 8.78 -16.89
CA VAL A 539 -8.57 8.48 -17.72
C VAL A 539 -8.37 9.57 -18.77
N ASP A 540 -9.41 9.95 -19.48
CA ASP A 540 -9.33 10.95 -20.55
C ASP A 540 -8.99 12.34 -19.99
N ARG A 541 -9.50 12.68 -18.81
CA ARG A 541 -9.13 13.92 -18.11
C ARG A 541 -7.65 13.91 -17.68
N CYS A 542 -7.15 12.83 -17.10
CA CYS A 542 -5.73 12.71 -16.81
C CYS A 542 -4.86 12.81 -18.08
N ARG A 543 -5.27 12.15 -19.17
CA ARG A 543 -4.60 12.27 -20.47
C ARG A 543 -4.61 13.69 -21.02
N GLN A 544 -5.72 14.40 -20.87
CA GLN A 544 -5.81 15.80 -21.27
C GLN A 544 -4.84 16.67 -20.47
N LEU A 545 -4.78 16.50 -19.13
CA LEU A 545 -3.83 17.20 -18.28
C LEU A 545 -2.36 16.92 -18.67
N MET A 546 -2.04 15.67 -19.02
CA MET A 546 -0.71 15.31 -19.52
C MET A 546 -0.39 16.01 -20.84
N ARG A 547 -1.30 15.99 -21.84
CA ARG A 547 -1.04 16.58 -23.14
C ARG A 547 -1.02 18.11 -23.11
N GLU A 548 -2.07 18.72 -22.56
CA GLU A 548 -2.30 20.16 -22.61
C GLU A 548 -1.54 20.86 -21.48
N GLY A 549 -1.62 20.36 -20.27
CA GLY A 549 -0.94 20.90 -19.10
C GLY A 549 0.54 20.53 -18.97
N GLY A 550 1.00 19.48 -19.69
CA GLY A 550 2.36 18.95 -19.53
C GLY A 550 2.56 18.26 -18.21
N VAL A 551 1.49 17.65 -17.67
CA VAL A 551 1.54 16.95 -16.36
C VAL A 551 2.37 15.68 -16.46
N ASN A 552 3.39 15.54 -15.61
CA ASN A 552 4.21 14.35 -15.47
C ASN A 552 4.08 13.66 -14.11
N ALA A 553 3.29 14.22 -13.21
CA ALA A 553 3.09 13.69 -11.87
C ALA A 553 1.64 13.85 -11.40
N PHE A 554 1.08 12.82 -10.82
CA PHE A 554 -0.23 12.85 -10.16
C PHE A 554 -0.09 12.50 -8.68
N LYS A 555 -0.71 13.32 -7.82
CA LYS A 555 -0.99 12.98 -6.43
C LYS A 555 -2.46 12.58 -6.35
N TRP A 556 -2.72 11.28 -6.34
CA TRP A 556 -4.07 10.76 -6.17
C TRP A 556 -4.43 10.65 -4.70
N ASP A 557 -5.36 11.47 -4.28
CA ASP A 557 -5.81 11.50 -2.90
C ASP A 557 -7.17 10.80 -2.74
N ARG A 558 -7.42 10.17 -1.59
CA ARG A 558 -8.56 9.27 -1.37
C ARG A 558 -8.64 8.20 -2.46
N ALA A 559 -7.52 7.48 -2.63
CA ALA A 559 -7.32 6.64 -3.79
C ALA A 559 -8.10 5.32 -3.75
N GLY A 560 -8.40 4.73 -2.59
CA GLY A 560 -9.06 3.44 -2.61
C GLY A 560 -9.39 2.83 -1.24
N ASP A 561 -9.92 1.62 -1.27
CA ASP A 561 -10.34 0.83 -0.11
C ASP A 561 -9.76 -0.60 -0.07
N GLY A 562 -9.07 -1.01 -1.14
CA GLY A 562 -8.32 -2.27 -1.21
C GLY A 562 -9.05 -3.51 -1.72
N VAL A 563 -10.38 -3.49 -1.83
CA VAL A 563 -11.15 -4.70 -2.17
C VAL A 563 -12.29 -4.45 -3.16
N SER A 564 -12.64 -3.21 -3.42
CA SER A 564 -13.81 -2.84 -4.22
C SER A 564 -13.57 -2.91 -5.73
N PRO A 565 -14.63 -2.93 -6.54
CA PRO A 565 -14.51 -2.73 -7.99
C PRO A 565 -13.80 -1.40 -8.33
N HIS A 566 -13.99 -0.35 -7.51
CA HIS A 566 -13.25 0.90 -7.60
C HIS A 566 -11.73 0.68 -7.53
N PHE A 567 -11.28 -0.11 -6.56
CA PHE A 567 -9.86 -0.40 -6.37
C PHE A 567 -9.22 -1.06 -7.60
N MET A 568 -9.90 -2.06 -8.18
CA MET A 568 -9.44 -2.69 -9.43
C MET A 568 -9.41 -1.71 -10.60
N ALA A 569 -10.42 -0.85 -10.68
CA ALA A 569 -10.48 0.19 -11.71
C ALA A 569 -9.36 1.23 -11.53
N LEU A 570 -8.99 1.60 -10.28
CA LEU A 570 -7.86 2.48 -9.98
C LEU A 570 -6.54 1.92 -10.49
N LEU A 571 -6.27 0.63 -10.22
CA LEU A 571 -5.07 -0.04 -10.72
C LEU A 571 -5.03 -0.08 -12.26
N ASP A 572 -6.19 -0.27 -12.89
CA ASP A 572 -6.31 -0.24 -14.35
C ASP A 572 -6.07 1.18 -14.91
N VAL A 573 -6.59 2.22 -14.27
CA VAL A 573 -6.27 3.62 -14.63
C VAL A 573 -4.76 3.88 -14.57
N ALA A 574 -4.10 3.45 -13.51
CA ALA A 574 -2.65 3.59 -13.38
C ALA A 574 -1.92 2.91 -14.55
N ARG A 575 -2.31 1.67 -14.90
CA ARG A 575 -1.75 0.94 -16.05
C ARG A 575 -1.96 1.68 -17.38
N GLN A 576 -3.14 2.24 -17.60
CA GLN A 576 -3.44 2.97 -18.84
C GLN A 576 -2.59 4.22 -18.97
N LEU A 577 -2.49 5.05 -17.93
CA LEU A 577 -1.66 6.26 -17.96
C LEU A 577 -0.18 5.92 -18.14
N ARG A 578 0.29 4.84 -17.49
CA ARG A 578 1.67 4.37 -17.64
C ARG A 578 1.98 3.83 -19.04
N LYS A 579 0.99 3.26 -19.72
CA LYS A 579 1.12 2.85 -21.12
C LYS A 579 1.25 4.05 -22.06
N ASP A 580 0.56 5.15 -21.75
CA ASP A 580 0.63 6.39 -22.51
C ASP A 580 1.95 7.14 -22.28
N ASP A 581 2.41 7.18 -21.01
CA ASP A 581 3.71 7.72 -20.62
C ASP A 581 4.36 6.86 -19.53
N PRO A 582 5.35 6.02 -19.86
CA PRO A 582 6.06 5.18 -18.89
C PRO A 582 6.79 5.98 -17.79
N ALA A 583 7.06 7.26 -17.99
CA ALA A 583 7.77 8.11 -17.05
C ALA A 583 6.84 8.84 -16.05
N VAL A 584 5.51 8.82 -16.27
CA VAL A 584 4.56 9.51 -15.37
C VAL A 584 4.72 9.03 -13.94
N PHE A 585 4.81 9.95 -12.99
CA PHE A 585 4.91 9.64 -11.57
C PHE A 585 3.52 9.62 -10.94
N ILE A 586 3.17 8.53 -10.28
CA ILE A 586 1.88 8.37 -9.60
C ILE A 586 2.12 8.14 -8.11
N ASN A 587 1.77 9.14 -7.31
CA ASN A 587 1.72 9.04 -5.86
C ASN A 587 0.28 8.81 -5.40
N VAL A 588 0.08 7.87 -4.50
CA VAL A 588 -1.23 7.60 -3.88
C VAL A 588 -1.17 7.87 -2.39
N THR A 589 -2.19 8.55 -1.87
CA THR A 589 -2.20 9.03 -0.49
C THR A 589 -3.33 8.41 0.33
N VAL A 590 -4.29 9.18 0.83
CA VAL A 590 -5.35 8.69 1.73
C VAL A 590 -6.15 7.54 1.11
N GLY A 591 -6.40 6.51 1.91
CA GLY A 591 -7.06 5.27 1.48
C GLY A 591 -6.08 4.19 1.00
N THR A 592 -4.77 4.39 1.17
CA THR A 592 -3.73 3.41 0.86
C THR A 592 -3.00 2.94 2.12
N TRP A 593 -2.17 1.94 2.00
CA TRP A 593 -1.37 1.34 3.08
C TRP A 593 -0.06 0.81 2.51
N PRO A 594 0.97 0.52 3.31
CA PRO A 594 2.31 0.19 2.83
C PRO A 594 2.44 -1.27 2.35
N SER A 595 1.57 -1.71 1.44
CA SER A 595 1.81 -2.96 0.72
C SER A 595 2.86 -2.76 -0.36
N PRO A 596 3.91 -3.59 -0.43
CA PRO A 596 4.92 -3.47 -1.49
C PRO A 596 4.33 -3.71 -2.90
N PHE A 597 3.21 -4.42 -3.00
CA PHE A 597 2.56 -4.70 -4.29
C PHE A 597 1.87 -3.49 -4.93
N TRP A 598 1.71 -2.37 -4.20
CA TRP A 598 1.34 -1.10 -4.82
C TRP A 598 2.33 -0.69 -5.91
N LEU A 599 3.61 -1.00 -5.73
CA LEU A 599 4.67 -0.58 -6.63
C LEU A 599 4.62 -1.26 -8.01
N ASN A 600 3.83 -2.32 -8.16
CA ASN A 600 3.50 -2.89 -9.47
C ASN A 600 2.58 -1.97 -10.31
N HIS A 601 2.03 -0.91 -9.71
CA HIS A 601 1.05 -0.01 -10.34
C HIS A 601 1.42 1.47 -10.19
N VAL A 602 1.91 1.89 -9.02
CA VAL A 602 2.19 3.29 -8.66
C VAL A 602 3.64 3.43 -8.18
N ASP A 603 4.10 4.65 -7.90
CA ASP A 603 5.50 4.92 -7.56
C ASP A 603 5.75 5.08 -6.07
N SER A 604 4.77 5.60 -5.35
CA SER A 604 4.88 5.83 -3.91
C SER A 604 3.53 5.78 -3.21
N THR A 605 3.57 5.42 -1.93
CA THR A 605 2.40 5.47 -1.03
C THR A 605 2.71 6.31 0.19
N TRP A 606 1.68 6.95 0.73
CA TRP A 606 1.80 7.77 1.91
C TRP A 606 1.84 6.94 3.20
N ARG A 607 2.53 7.45 4.23
CA ARG A 607 2.67 6.82 5.53
C ARG A 607 1.39 6.64 6.36
N MET A 608 0.22 7.04 5.84
CA MET A 608 -1.09 6.85 6.47
C MET A 608 -1.14 7.16 7.97
N HIS A 609 -1.15 8.43 8.33
CA HIS A 609 -1.47 8.89 9.67
C HIS A 609 -2.63 9.88 9.64
N SER A 610 -3.32 10.07 10.75
CA SER A 610 -4.47 10.99 10.89
C SER A 610 -4.12 12.47 10.65
N ALA A 611 -2.84 12.83 10.71
CA ALA A 611 -2.32 14.17 10.46
C ALA A 611 -1.17 14.15 9.47
N ASP A 612 -1.16 15.10 8.57
CA ASP A 612 -0.06 15.30 7.61
C ASP A 612 1.20 15.79 8.31
N VAL A 613 1.07 16.82 9.12
CA VAL A 613 2.09 17.39 9.98
C VAL A 613 1.64 17.31 11.43
N GLY A 614 2.54 16.95 12.31
CA GLY A 614 2.30 16.86 13.74
C GLY A 614 3.54 17.13 14.57
N TRP A 615 3.37 17.10 15.87
CA TRP A 615 4.41 17.47 16.83
C TRP A 615 4.56 16.38 17.88
N THR A 616 5.70 15.73 17.92
CA THR A 616 6.02 14.67 18.90
C THR A 616 7.47 14.83 19.35
N GLY A 617 7.72 14.54 20.60
CA GLY A 617 9.07 14.57 21.15
C GLY A 617 9.45 15.94 21.74
N LYS A 618 10.72 16.28 21.70
CA LYS A 618 11.34 17.43 22.34
C LYS A 618 11.88 18.43 21.33
N GLY A 619 12.42 19.54 21.83
CA GLY A 619 12.97 20.61 21.01
C GLY A 619 11.93 21.63 20.54
N ASP A 620 12.29 22.40 19.54
CA ASP A 620 11.38 23.35 18.87
C ASP A 620 10.37 22.61 17.97
N ASP A 621 9.52 23.37 17.31
CA ASP A 621 8.47 22.77 16.47
C ASP A 621 9.04 22.04 15.24
N ARG A 622 10.22 22.42 14.76
CA ARG A 622 10.90 21.71 13.67
C ARG A 622 11.42 20.34 14.13
N GLU A 623 12.09 20.28 15.29
CA GLU A 623 12.59 19.02 15.85
C GLU A 623 11.44 18.05 16.20
N LYS A 624 10.33 18.61 16.73
CA LYS A 624 9.10 17.84 16.97
C LYS A 624 8.47 17.34 15.68
N TRP A 625 8.50 18.14 14.62
CA TRP A 625 8.04 17.73 13.29
C TRP A 625 8.90 16.59 12.73
N LEU A 626 10.21 16.69 12.77
CA LEU A 626 11.10 15.62 12.31
C LEU A 626 10.85 14.32 13.08
N THR A 627 10.72 14.42 14.40
CA THR A 627 10.44 13.25 15.25
C THR A 627 9.07 12.64 14.94
N PHE A 628 8.04 13.45 14.69
CA PHE A 628 6.73 12.98 14.25
C PHE A 628 6.83 12.29 12.88
N ARG A 629 7.41 12.96 11.88
CA ARG A 629 7.53 12.44 10.51
C ARG A 629 8.21 11.08 10.48
N ASP A 630 9.39 10.99 11.07
CA ASP A 630 10.22 9.79 11.03
C ASP A 630 9.71 8.69 11.97
N GLY A 631 9.12 9.06 13.11
CA GLY A 631 8.49 8.12 14.02
C GLY A 631 7.27 7.42 13.42
N TYR A 632 6.45 8.14 12.67
CA TYR A 632 5.33 7.50 11.96
C TYR A 632 5.77 6.74 10.71
N ALA A 633 6.85 7.18 10.04
CA ALA A 633 7.47 6.37 9.00
C ALA A 633 8.00 5.04 9.56
N HIS A 634 8.67 5.07 10.71
CA HIS A 634 9.11 3.86 11.42
C HIS A 634 7.94 2.95 11.77
N LYS A 635 6.91 3.48 12.41
CA LYS A 635 5.74 2.69 12.83
C LYS A 635 5.00 2.04 11.66
N LEU A 636 4.81 2.78 10.57
CA LEU A 636 3.89 2.39 9.50
C LEU A 636 4.59 1.69 8.33
N PHE A 637 5.84 2.04 8.02
CA PHE A 637 6.61 1.32 7.00
C PHE A 637 7.51 0.26 7.63
N VAL A 638 8.36 0.63 8.59
CA VAL A 638 9.37 -0.30 9.09
C VAL A 638 8.77 -1.42 9.94
N GLN A 639 7.90 -1.07 10.89
CA GLN A 639 7.29 -2.05 11.79
C GLN A 639 6.11 -2.79 11.15
N ALA A 640 5.18 -2.05 10.53
CA ALA A 640 3.97 -2.65 9.98
C ALA A 640 4.19 -3.34 8.62
N ALA A 641 5.19 -2.94 7.86
CA ALA A 641 5.50 -3.45 6.52
C ALA A 641 7.01 -3.58 6.25
N PRO A 642 7.72 -4.48 6.95
CA PRO A 642 9.19 -4.57 6.91
C PRO A 642 9.79 -4.81 5.51
N LEU A 643 8.97 -5.30 4.57
CA LEU A 643 9.38 -5.55 3.18
C LEU A 643 8.95 -4.43 2.21
N TYR A 644 8.33 -3.35 2.70
CA TYR A 644 8.03 -2.19 1.86
C TYR A 644 9.32 -1.39 1.60
N PRO A 645 9.71 -1.14 0.34
CA PRO A 645 10.91 -0.36 0.03
C PRO A 645 10.80 1.09 0.50
N LEU A 646 11.67 1.52 1.40
CA LEU A 646 11.65 2.90 1.92
C LEU A 646 11.91 3.94 0.83
N ASN A 647 12.57 3.55 -0.25
CA ASN A 647 12.75 4.40 -1.44
C ASN A 647 11.43 4.83 -2.11
N SER A 648 10.33 4.17 -1.79
CA SER A 648 8.99 4.45 -2.34
C SER A 648 8.01 4.99 -1.30
N ALA A 649 8.50 5.29 -0.10
CA ALA A 649 7.69 5.88 0.95
C ALA A 649 7.53 7.39 0.74
N MET A 650 6.29 7.91 0.78
CA MET A 650 6.03 9.33 0.90
C MET A 650 6.14 9.74 2.37
N HIS A 651 7.27 10.35 2.73
CA HIS A 651 7.58 10.80 4.10
C HIS A 651 6.98 12.16 4.45
N HIS A 652 6.41 12.87 3.48
CA HIS A 652 5.88 14.22 3.61
C HIS A 652 6.95 15.34 3.67
N GLY A 653 8.02 15.17 2.97
CA GLY A 653 8.98 16.17 2.50
C GLY A 653 9.68 17.06 3.52
N VAL A 654 10.31 18.10 2.98
CA VAL A 654 10.87 19.23 3.74
C VAL A 654 9.81 20.32 3.83
N VAL A 655 9.40 20.68 5.06
CA VAL A 655 8.32 21.65 5.29
C VAL A 655 8.88 22.98 5.82
N HIS A 656 8.82 24.03 5.01
CA HIS A 656 9.14 25.40 5.39
C HIS A 656 8.20 26.37 4.67
N GLY A 657 6.95 26.36 5.10
CA GLY A 657 5.85 27.01 4.43
C GLY A 657 5.08 27.98 5.34
N ARG A 658 4.19 28.76 4.73
CA ARG A 658 3.36 29.77 5.39
C ARG A 658 1.89 29.40 5.50
N ALA A 659 1.48 28.26 4.90
CA ALA A 659 0.10 27.82 4.90
C ALA A 659 -0.11 26.64 5.86
N PHE A 660 -1.29 26.61 6.50
CA PHE A 660 -1.71 25.55 7.41
C PHE A 660 -0.67 25.26 8.51
N GLN A 661 -0.43 24.00 8.83
CA GLN A 661 0.58 23.58 9.80
C GLN A 661 2.03 23.94 9.36
N GLY A 662 2.23 24.19 8.07
CA GLY A 662 3.50 24.64 7.52
C GLY A 662 3.98 25.96 8.12
N ASP A 663 3.06 26.87 8.46
CA ASP A 663 3.38 28.15 9.12
C ASP A 663 4.07 27.95 10.47
N LYS A 664 3.61 26.99 11.27
CA LYS A 664 4.23 26.69 12.56
C LYS A 664 5.62 26.10 12.41
N VAL A 665 5.79 25.12 11.53
CA VAL A 665 7.11 24.54 11.22
C VAL A 665 8.03 25.58 10.58
N GLY A 666 7.50 26.42 9.68
CA GLY A 666 8.25 27.46 9.00
C GLY A 666 8.82 28.54 9.92
N LYS A 667 8.13 28.85 11.00
CA LYS A 667 8.59 29.80 12.03
C LYS A 667 9.64 29.23 12.98
N ALA A 668 9.73 27.92 13.11
CA ALA A 668 10.67 27.24 13.96
C ALA A 668 12.03 27.12 13.27
N GLY A 669 12.99 27.97 13.67
CA GLY A 669 14.35 27.93 13.18
C GLY A 669 14.49 28.19 11.66
N ASN A 670 15.43 29.00 11.25
CA ASN A 670 15.69 29.30 9.84
C ASN A 670 16.72 28.35 9.20
N ASP A 671 17.36 27.49 10.01
CA ASP A 671 18.35 26.55 9.54
C ASP A 671 17.65 25.21 9.25
N LEU A 672 17.44 24.91 7.98
CA LEU A 672 16.87 23.65 7.50
C LEU A 672 17.87 22.50 7.48
N LYS A 673 19.09 22.69 7.94
CA LYS A 673 20.22 21.78 7.77
C LYS A 673 19.90 20.33 8.16
N ASN A 674 19.44 20.14 9.40
CA ASN A 674 19.16 18.81 9.92
C ASN A 674 17.96 18.13 9.21
N GLU A 675 16.90 18.89 8.95
CA GLU A 675 15.75 18.39 8.23
C GLU A 675 16.11 17.94 6.81
N VAL A 676 16.81 18.80 6.08
CA VAL A 676 17.19 18.55 4.69
C VAL A 676 18.16 17.37 4.59
N ARG A 677 19.21 17.35 5.44
CA ARG A 677 20.17 16.24 5.47
C ARG A 677 19.53 14.89 5.79
N SER A 678 18.68 14.84 6.83
CA SER A 678 18.00 13.61 7.19
C SER A 678 17.00 13.18 6.12
N TYR A 679 16.30 14.12 5.51
CA TYR A 679 15.29 13.81 4.47
C TYR A 679 15.93 13.26 3.20
N PHE A 680 16.94 13.92 2.66
CA PHE A 680 17.58 13.44 1.43
C PHE A 680 18.38 12.14 1.62
N ALA A 681 18.76 11.81 2.85
CA ALA A 681 19.49 10.59 3.17
C ALA A 681 18.58 9.37 3.45
N ASN A 682 17.25 9.55 3.52
CA ASN A 682 16.31 8.46 3.77
C ASN A 682 16.06 7.56 2.54
N GLY A 683 16.59 7.94 1.38
CA GLY A 683 16.50 7.18 0.14
C GLY A 683 15.18 7.35 -0.63
N ALA A 684 14.21 8.15 -0.16
CA ALA A 684 12.95 8.34 -0.85
C ALA A 684 13.14 8.87 -2.27
N SER A 685 12.53 8.20 -3.25
CA SER A 685 12.52 8.66 -4.64
C SER A 685 11.64 9.88 -4.81
N LEU A 686 10.51 9.97 -4.11
CA LEU A 686 9.66 11.15 -4.07
C LEU A 686 10.28 12.19 -3.13
N GLN A 687 10.98 13.17 -3.70
CA GLN A 687 11.67 14.22 -2.97
C GLN A 687 10.81 15.48 -2.98
N GLU A 688 10.02 15.66 -1.92
CA GLU A 688 9.04 16.73 -1.82
C GLU A 688 9.60 17.98 -1.11
N LEU A 689 9.40 19.14 -1.72
CA LEU A 689 9.76 20.43 -1.16
C LEU A 689 8.49 21.28 -0.98
N TYR A 690 8.07 21.45 0.27
CA TYR A 690 6.99 22.36 0.68
C TYR A 690 7.60 23.65 1.19
N LEU A 691 8.20 24.41 0.28
CA LEU A 691 9.00 25.60 0.61
C LEU A 691 8.33 26.86 0.11
N THR A 692 8.16 27.85 1.01
CA THR A 692 7.81 29.22 0.62
C THR A 692 9.08 29.98 0.23
N PRO A 693 9.30 30.33 -1.06
CA PRO A 693 10.56 30.91 -1.50
C PRO A 693 10.97 32.20 -0.74
N SER A 694 10.00 33.04 -0.37
CA SER A 694 10.25 34.26 0.38
C SER A 694 10.71 34.06 1.83
N MET A 695 10.56 32.87 2.37
CA MET A 695 11.06 32.52 3.71
C MET A 695 12.45 31.89 3.67
N MET A 696 12.94 31.52 2.49
CA MET A 696 14.22 30.84 2.31
C MET A 696 15.39 31.79 2.34
N THR A 697 16.36 31.53 3.20
CA THR A 697 17.66 32.21 3.17
C THR A 697 18.58 31.60 2.11
N ALA A 698 19.64 32.29 1.72
CA ALA A 698 20.67 31.76 0.83
C ALA A 698 21.28 30.45 1.39
N THR A 699 21.56 30.42 2.69
CA THR A 699 22.07 29.23 3.39
C THR A 699 21.10 28.07 3.36
N ALA A 700 19.78 28.29 3.54
CA ALA A 700 18.77 27.26 3.44
C ALA A 700 18.72 26.66 2.02
N TRP A 701 18.78 27.49 0.98
CA TRP A 701 18.89 27.03 -0.40
C TRP A 701 20.16 26.21 -0.65
N ASP A 702 21.30 26.62 -0.04
CA ASP A 702 22.57 25.88 -0.14
C ASP A 702 22.46 24.48 0.50
N HIS A 703 21.80 24.36 1.66
CA HIS A 703 21.56 23.07 2.30
C HIS A 703 20.67 22.18 1.44
N VAL A 704 19.57 22.69 0.89
CA VAL A 704 18.70 21.94 -0.03
C VAL A 704 19.49 21.47 -1.24
N ALA A 705 20.25 22.36 -1.87
CA ALA A 705 21.00 22.02 -3.07
C ALA A 705 22.11 21.00 -2.81
N ALA A 706 22.86 21.15 -1.73
CA ALA A 706 23.94 20.21 -1.38
C ALA A 706 23.39 18.81 -1.12
N SER A 707 22.29 18.70 -0.36
CA SER A 707 21.70 17.42 -0.01
C SER A 707 20.99 16.76 -1.20
N ALA A 708 20.31 17.53 -2.05
CA ALA A 708 19.73 17.03 -3.28
C ALA A 708 20.79 16.47 -4.24
N LYS A 709 21.90 17.20 -4.45
CA LYS A 709 23.02 16.72 -5.27
C LYS A 709 23.63 15.45 -4.71
N TRP A 710 23.84 15.41 -3.39
CA TRP A 710 24.35 14.21 -2.74
C TRP A 710 23.43 13.01 -2.97
N ALA A 711 22.12 13.17 -2.73
CA ALA A 711 21.14 12.10 -2.94
C ALA A 711 21.07 11.65 -4.40
N HIS A 712 21.18 12.58 -5.36
CA HIS A 712 21.20 12.24 -6.79
C HIS A 712 22.47 11.47 -7.17
N ALA A 713 23.64 11.87 -6.64
CA ALA A 713 24.90 11.16 -6.86
C ALA A 713 24.90 9.75 -6.25
N HIS A 714 24.15 9.54 -5.19
CA HIS A 714 24.02 8.26 -4.48
C HIS A 714 22.72 7.51 -4.80
N ALA A 715 22.00 7.90 -5.86
CA ALA A 715 20.67 7.33 -6.18
C ALA A 715 20.69 5.82 -6.34
N ASP A 716 21.77 5.24 -6.87
CA ASP A 716 21.89 3.79 -7.05
C ASP A 716 21.95 3.04 -5.72
N VAL A 717 22.78 3.49 -4.79
CA VAL A 717 22.90 2.84 -3.48
C VAL A 717 21.67 3.12 -2.61
N LEU A 718 21.09 4.32 -2.68
CA LEU A 718 19.92 4.72 -1.90
C LEU A 718 18.65 3.92 -2.25
N ARG A 719 18.62 3.17 -3.35
CA ARG A 719 17.52 2.21 -3.60
C ARG A 719 17.44 1.13 -2.52
N ASP A 720 18.57 0.79 -1.89
CA ASP A 720 18.63 -0.18 -0.80
C ASP A 720 18.31 0.44 0.57
N ALA A 721 17.91 1.71 0.63
CA ALA A 721 17.70 2.42 1.89
C ALA A 721 16.79 1.62 2.85
N HIS A 722 17.26 1.46 4.07
CA HIS A 722 16.55 0.77 5.14
C HIS A 722 16.85 1.39 6.49
N TRP A 723 16.04 1.06 7.48
CA TRP A 723 16.10 1.62 8.81
C TRP A 723 17.22 1.02 9.64
N VAL A 724 17.85 1.87 10.47
CA VAL A 724 18.86 1.47 11.46
C VAL A 724 18.52 2.11 12.81
N GLY A 725 18.72 1.38 13.89
CA GLY A 725 18.56 1.88 15.26
C GLY A 725 17.12 1.80 15.77
N GLY A 726 16.81 2.69 16.71
CA GLY A 726 15.65 2.63 17.56
C GLY A 726 14.40 3.34 17.04
N ASP A 727 13.48 3.63 17.96
CA ASP A 727 12.18 4.23 17.71
C ASP A 727 12.19 5.74 18.02
N PRO A 728 12.04 6.64 17.03
CA PRO A 728 12.00 8.07 17.27
C PRO A 728 10.89 8.51 18.23
N LEU A 729 9.76 7.81 18.27
CA LEU A 729 8.66 8.11 19.19
C LEU A 729 9.04 7.85 20.66
N LYS A 730 10.09 7.05 20.88
CA LYS A 730 10.70 6.80 22.21
C LYS A 730 11.95 7.64 22.44
N LEU A 731 12.27 8.56 21.54
CA LEU A 731 13.48 9.39 21.57
C LEU A 731 14.78 8.58 21.50
N GLU A 732 14.74 7.41 20.85
CA GLU A 732 15.90 6.57 20.62
C GLU A 732 16.65 7.03 19.35
N PRO A 733 18.00 6.99 19.33
CA PRO A 733 18.77 7.25 18.11
C PRO A 733 18.40 6.28 16.99
N TYR A 734 18.32 6.80 15.80
CA TYR A 734 17.95 6.04 14.61
C TYR A 734 18.64 6.57 13.36
N GLY A 735 18.44 5.90 12.25
CA GLY A 735 18.94 6.36 10.97
C GLY A 735 18.46 5.55 9.78
N TYR A 736 19.08 5.86 8.66
CA TYR A 736 18.90 5.16 7.41
C TYR A 736 20.26 4.73 6.87
N ALA A 737 20.36 3.49 6.43
CA ALA A 737 21.55 2.98 5.76
C ALA A 737 21.18 2.41 4.40
N ALA A 738 22.14 2.41 3.51
CA ALA A 738 22.04 1.73 2.22
C ALA A 738 23.41 1.19 1.80
N TRP A 739 23.38 0.07 1.09
CA TRP A 739 24.60 -0.56 0.64
C TRP A 739 24.41 -1.24 -0.72
N ASN A 740 25.45 -1.15 -1.53
CA ASN A 740 25.69 -2.02 -2.66
C ASN A 740 27.20 -2.34 -2.72
N PRO A 741 27.71 -3.25 -3.56
CA PRO A 741 29.13 -3.63 -3.59
C PRO A 741 30.11 -2.49 -3.88
N ARG A 742 29.63 -1.34 -4.35
CA ARG A 742 30.45 -0.18 -4.71
C ARG A 742 30.42 0.94 -3.68
N GLN A 743 29.30 1.07 -2.96
CA GLN A 743 29.02 2.22 -2.11
C GLN A 743 28.21 1.82 -0.87
N ALA A 744 28.39 2.59 0.20
CA ALA A 744 27.54 2.56 1.39
C ALA A 744 27.21 3.99 1.82
N THR A 745 26.01 4.18 2.37
CA THR A 745 25.59 5.43 3.00
C THR A 745 24.99 5.16 4.35
N LEU A 746 25.17 6.09 5.29
CA LEU A 746 24.61 6.01 6.64
C LEU A 746 24.21 7.41 7.09
N MET A 747 22.97 7.57 7.51
CA MET A 747 22.50 8.75 8.25
C MET A 747 22.08 8.32 9.63
N LEU A 748 22.46 9.11 10.64
CA LEU A 748 22.07 8.94 12.04
C LEU A 748 21.43 10.22 12.56
N ARG A 749 20.39 10.09 13.38
CA ARG A 749 19.76 11.20 14.09
C ARG A 749 19.52 10.87 15.56
N ASN A 750 19.81 11.82 16.43
CA ASN A 750 19.35 11.81 17.81
C ASN A 750 18.08 12.68 17.93
N PRO A 751 16.90 12.14 18.26
CA PRO A 751 15.66 12.91 18.41
C PRO A 751 15.49 13.52 19.82
N ASP A 752 16.45 13.27 20.75
CA ASP A 752 16.39 13.73 22.13
C ASP A 752 17.16 15.04 22.34
N ASP A 753 16.78 15.79 23.38
CA ASP A 753 17.47 16.98 23.89
C ASP A 753 18.67 16.66 24.79
N GLN A 754 19.01 15.36 24.95
CA GLN A 754 20.18 14.86 25.65
C GLN A 754 21.09 14.10 24.68
N PRO A 755 22.41 14.06 24.93
CA PRO A 755 23.30 13.19 24.18
C PRO A 755 22.84 11.73 24.31
N ARG A 756 22.89 11.00 23.20
CA ARG A 756 22.52 9.57 23.11
C ARG A 756 23.59 8.79 22.38
N THR A 757 23.69 7.53 22.69
CA THR A 757 24.61 6.62 22.00
C THR A 757 23.85 5.61 21.17
N ILE A 758 24.47 5.18 20.07
CA ILE A 758 24.02 4.07 19.24
C ILE A 758 25.19 3.12 19.00
N GLU A 759 24.96 1.83 19.14
CA GLU A 759 25.93 0.80 18.76
C GLU A 759 25.71 0.37 17.31
N LEU A 760 26.76 0.29 16.53
CA LEU A 760 26.74 -0.02 15.11
C LEU A 760 27.69 -1.17 14.81
N ASP A 761 27.21 -2.16 14.06
CA ASP A 761 28.00 -3.21 13.43
C ASP A 761 27.71 -3.19 11.91
N ALA A 762 28.73 -3.23 11.09
CA ALA A 762 28.55 -3.13 9.65
C ALA A 762 27.64 -4.23 9.06
N ASP A 763 27.65 -5.44 9.64
CA ASP A 763 26.76 -6.53 9.22
C ASP A 763 25.27 -6.17 9.40
N GLU A 764 24.95 -5.53 10.53
CA GLU A 764 23.58 -5.15 10.87
C GLU A 764 23.18 -3.85 10.16
N VAL A 765 24.09 -2.85 10.17
CA VAL A 765 23.84 -1.53 9.57
C VAL A 765 23.58 -1.62 8.07
N PHE A 766 24.34 -2.47 7.37
CA PHE A 766 24.24 -2.58 5.90
C PHE A 766 23.54 -3.86 5.43
N ASP A 767 22.98 -4.66 6.34
CA ASP A 767 22.29 -5.92 6.01
C ASP A 767 23.14 -6.79 5.07
N LEU A 768 24.42 -6.99 5.43
CA LEU A 768 25.41 -7.60 4.55
C LEU A 768 25.16 -9.09 4.32
N PRO A 769 25.33 -9.60 3.09
CA PRO A 769 25.23 -11.04 2.82
C PRO A 769 26.39 -11.81 3.47
N ARG A 770 26.08 -12.64 4.48
CA ARG A 770 27.09 -13.41 5.22
C ARG A 770 27.55 -14.66 4.50
N ALA A 771 26.66 -15.33 3.76
CA ALA A 771 26.90 -16.64 3.18
C ALA A 771 27.89 -16.65 1.98
N THR A 772 28.07 -15.51 1.32
CA THR A 772 28.91 -15.39 0.11
C THR A 772 30.25 -14.70 0.36
N ARG A 773 30.52 -14.35 1.59
CA ARG A 773 31.63 -13.50 1.98
C ARG A 773 32.84 -14.30 2.43
N THR A 774 34.02 -14.00 1.87
CA THR A 774 35.30 -14.64 2.20
C THR A 774 36.14 -13.85 3.22
N ALA A 775 35.77 -12.57 3.48
CA ALA A 775 36.43 -11.70 4.43
C ALA A 775 35.42 -10.80 5.16
N SER A 776 35.77 -10.28 6.33
CA SER A 776 34.95 -9.27 7.04
C SER A 776 35.13 -7.91 6.36
N PRO A 777 34.10 -7.35 5.70
CA PRO A 777 34.22 -6.06 5.06
C PRO A 777 34.35 -4.94 6.10
N ALA A 778 35.19 -3.97 5.78
CA ALA A 778 35.34 -2.74 6.55
C ALA A 778 34.98 -1.54 5.68
N PHE A 779 34.42 -0.53 6.30
CA PHE A 779 33.93 0.68 5.63
C PHE A 779 34.58 1.91 6.26
N ASP A 780 35.31 2.65 5.45
CA ASP A 780 35.79 3.99 5.80
C ASP A 780 34.75 5.01 5.32
N LEU A 781 33.88 5.41 6.24
CA LEU A 781 32.78 6.32 5.97
C LEU A 781 33.22 7.75 6.23
N ARG A 782 32.89 8.68 5.34
CA ARG A 782 33.21 10.10 5.44
C ARG A 782 31.98 10.96 5.30
N SER A 783 31.96 12.09 6.00
CA SER A 783 30.89 13.05 5.84
C SER A 783 31.07 13.89 4.58
N PRO A 784 30.01 14.02 3.77
CA PRO A 784 30.00 14.96 2.64
C PRO A 784 29.94 16.44 3.08
N TYR A 785 29.61 16.71 4.34
CA TYR A 785 29.39 18.04 4.87
C TYR A 785 30.57 18.53 5.73
N ALA A 786 31.24 19.61 5.29
CA ALA A 786 32.42 20.17 5.96
C ALA A 786 32.17 20.63 7.40
N ASP A 787 30.96 21.04 7.70
CA ASP A 787 30.49 21.56 9.01
C ASP A 787 29.99 20.46 9.97
N GLN A 788 30.03 19.19 9.57
CA GLN A 788 29.64 18.09 10.43
C GLN A 788 30.73 17.82 11.50
N ARG A 789 30.30 17.66 12.75
CA ARG A 789 31.19 17.44 13.90
C ARG A 789 32.03 16.18 13.77
N LEU A 790 31.40 15.02 13.51
CA LEU A 790 32.07 13.74 13.27
C LEU A 790 32.27 13.56 11.77
N ARG A 791 33.52 13.67 11.31
CA ARG A 791 33.89 13.67 9.88
C ARG A 791 34.14 12.30 9.31
N GLU A 792 34.60 11.38 10.14
CA GLU A 792 34.98 10.02 9.73
C GLU A 792 34.39 9.00 10.70
N LEU A 793 33.98 7.87 10.17
CA LEU A 793 33.47 6.74 10.93
C LEU A 793 33.96 5.46 10.26
N LYS A 794 34.59 4.58 11.05
CA LYS A 794 35.02 3.27 10.58
C LYS A 794 34.11 2.20 11.14
N LEU A 795 33.52 1.39 10.27
CA LEU A 795 32.70 0.24 10.65
C LEU A 795 33.29 -1.01 10.04
N ALA A 796 33.31 -2.09 10.79
CA ALA A 796 33.72 -3.40 10.31
C ALA A 796 32.67 -4.45 10.70
N ALA A 797 32.47 -5.43 9.84
CA ALA A 797 31.56 -6.52 10.08
C ALA A 797 32.02 -7.36 11.29
N GLY A 798 31.09 -7.61 12.22
CA GLY A 798 31.36 -8.34 13.46
C GLY A 798 32.07 -7.52 14.54
N THR A 799 32.19 -6.19 14.37
CA THR A 799 32.81 -5.29 15.33
C THR A 799 31.86 -4.15 15.68
N LYS A 800 31.46 -4.07 16.93
CA LYS A 800 30.58 -3.00 17.41
C LYS A 800 31.36 -1.72 17.64
N VAL A 801 30.83 -0.62 17.14
CA VAL A 801 31.32 0.75 17.33
C VAL A 801 30.22 1.56 18.00
N THR A 802 30.53 2.24 19.10
CA THR A 802 29.62 3.16 19.77
C THR A 802 29.78 4.58 19.25
N VAL A 803 28.72 5.16 18.74
CA VAL A 803 28.66 6.55 18.28
C VAL A 803 27.82 7.39 19.25
N THR A 804 28.39 8.47 19.77
CA THR A 804 27.67 9.46 20.60
C THR A 804 27.15 10.58 19.70
N LEU A 805 25.84 10.77 19.71
CA LEU A 805 25.14 11.85 19.04
C LEU A 805 24.77 12.94 20.03
N GLN A 806 25.05 14.20 19.67
CA GLN A 806 24.64 15.35 20.46
C GLN A 806 23.10 15.56 20.35
N PRO A 807 22.50 16.41 21.21
CA PRO A 807 21.08 16.74 21.12
C PRO A 807 20.68 17.18 19.70
N PHE A 808 19.65 16.54 19.17
CA PHE A 808 19.07 16.77 17.81
C PHE A 808 20.07 16.65 16.64
N GLU A 809 21.25 16.09 16.87
CA GLU A 809 22.30 15.97 15.86
C GLU A 809 21.87 15.03 14.73
N VAL A 810 22.17 15.44 13.52
CA VAL A 810 22.11 14.62 12.29
C VAL A 810 23.52 14.46 11.75
N LEU A 811 23.94 13.20 11.56
CA LEU A 811 25.20 12.83 10.92
C LEU A 811 24.92 12.08 9.63
N VAL A 812 25.60 12.45 8.56
CA VAL A 812 25.51 11.77 7.25
C VAL A 812 26.90 11.35 6.82
N PHE A 813 27.00 10.12 6.34
CA PHE A 813 28.27 9.54 5.86
C PHE A 813 28.01 8.79 4.57
N ASP A 814 29.06 8.70 3.74
CA ASP A 814 29.14 7.80 2.61
C ASP A 814 30.56 7.20 2.51
N THR A 815 30.66 6.10 1.77
CA THR A 815 31.97 5.65 1.29
C THR A 815 32.34 6.49 0.09
N ASP A 816 33.49 7.13 0.12
CA ASP A 816 34.04 7.86 -1.01
C ASP A 816 34.14 6.86 -2.21
N SER A 817 33.20 6.97 -3.15
CA SER A 817 33.31 6.26 -4.41
C SER A 817 34.47 6.90 -5.16
N GLY A 818 35.66 6.41 -4.98
CA GLY A 818 36.94 6.91 -5.46
C GLY A 818 36.77 7.81 -6.68
N ARG A 819 37.28 8.98 -6.55
CA ARG A 819 37.39 10.03 -7.61
C ARG A 819 37.84 9.47 -8.92
#